data_615e8d6a55e22d1addd6c6f82e422472
#
_entry.id   615e8d6a55e22d1addd6c6f82e422472
#
_cell.length_a   1.000
_cell.length_b   1.000
_cell.length_c   1.000
_cell.angle_alpha   90.00
_cell.angle_beta   90.00
_cell.angle_gamma   90.00
#
_symmetry.space_group_name_H-M   'P 1'
#
loop_
_entity.id
_entity.type
_entity.pdbx_description
1 polymer ?
#
loop_
_entity_poly.entity_id
_entity_poly.type
_entity_poly.pdbx_seq_one_letter_code
_entity_poly.pdbx_strand_id
1 'polypeptide(L)'
;MNAEPRPVREADRTGFADRAGVRLAFRVYDNPGRPTLLLMPTWSIVPSLFWKAQVPFLARHFRVVTFDGRGSGESSRPVGFESYVDSEYAEDAIAVLDATDTARAVLVGLSRGDAWSVLAAARHPSRVTGIVAIGPASGSLIGVQELEREAWEAEEGATPYNRHCWLGGGYDDFTSWFFARMFAEPHSTKQIEDAVRWAHEIDPVTLVDTTAGRLASGSIEDECRRLRCPVLVIHGTDDQIRPHAIGARLAELTGGDLVLIDGAGHGVHARDPVRINLLIKDFVDRVHPVARTVRTSRTRPLRALYLSSPIGLGHARRDLAIATELRKLEPRLEIDWLAQHPVTEVLGPAQERIHPASAWLANESAHVEEDSGEHDLHVFEAFRRLDAVLVNNFMVFQDLLEAEPYDLVVGDEAWDVDYFLHENPGLKRFSFAWLTDFVGWLPMPDGGAREQRLTADYNLEMISQRARLRRVRDRSVFVGNPDDVVTLPFGEGLPAIREWTEQNFDFSGYVTGFDPPSERASAAVRRRIGVRAGEKLCVVTVGGSGVGESLLRLVLSVVPEAVRLVPGLRFLVVTGPRIDPSALPVHPAVSIRGFVPDLPQVLAACDVAVVQGGLTTCMELTAARRPFIYVPLRHHFEQNFHVRHRLDRYGAGRHMSYEDVADGLASAIAEELGRRVSYREVEQDGAARAAALLAELL
;
A
#
# COMPACT_ATOMS: atom_id res chain seq x y z
N MET A 1 11.89 15.73 6.87
CA MET A 1 11.09 15.43 8.07
C MET A 1 10.22 14.24 7.72
N ASN A 2 10.43 13.09 8.34
CA ASN A 2 9.63 11.89 8.07
C ASN A 2 8.30 12.05 8.83
N ALA A 3 7.26 12.49 8.15
CA ALA A 3 5.91 12.43 8.70
C ALA A 3 5.58 10.97 9.01
N GLU A 4 5.00 10.70 10.18
CA GLU A 4 4.48 9.37 10.47
C GLU A 4 3.39 9.01 9.44
N PRO A 5 3.40 7.78 8.91
CA PRO A 5 2.32 7.36 8.02
C PRO A 5 1.00 7.41 8.79
N ARG A 6 -0.02 8.05 8.22
CA ARG A 6 -1.36 8.06 8.80
C ARG A 6 -1.88 6.63 8.91
N PRO A 7 -2.60 6.30 10.00
CA PRO A 7 -3.21 5.00 10.14
C PRO A 7 -4.24 4.78 9.03
N VAL A 8 -4.28 3.57 8.49
CA VAL A 8 -5.28 3.16 7.48
C VAL A 8 -6.70 3.30 8.00
N ARG A 9 -6.89 3.09 9.32
CA ARG A 9 -8.12 3.32 10.05
C ARG A 9 -7.82 4.13 11.30
N GLU A 10 -8.51 5.26 11.46
CA GLU A 10 -8.49 6.04 12.69
C GLU A 10 -9.20 5.30 13.82
N ALA A 11 -8.72 5.48 15.04
CA ALA A 11 -9.38 4.96 16.22
C ALA A 11 -10.69 5.73 16.49
N ASP A 12 -11.75 5.02 16.80
CA ASP A 12 -13.03 5.63 17.17
C ASP A 12 -12.94 6.33 18.53
N ARG A 13 -12.06 5.84 19.41
CA ARG A 13 -11.80 6.41 20.72
C ARG A 13 -10.35 6.19 21.15
N THR A 14 -9.73 7.24 21.71
CA THR A 14 -8.40 7.18 22.33
C THR A 14 -8.50 7.65 23.79
N GLY A 15 -7.57 7.21 24.64
CA GLY A 15 -7.54 7.63 26.03
C GLY A 15 -6.39 6.99 26.81
N PHE A 16 -6.47 7.12 28.14
CA PHE A 16 -5.48 6.56 29.04
C PHE A 16 -6.16 5.73 30.13
N ALA A 17 -5.59 4.57 30.43
CA ALA A 17 -5.87 3.81 31.62
C ALA A 17 -4.84 4.13 32.70
N ASP A 18 -5.29 4.49 33.90
CA ASP A 18 -4.40 4.81 35.02
C ASP A 18 -4.34 3.60 35.99
N ARG A 19 -3.13 3.09 36.24
CA ARG A 19 -2.90 2.01 37.18
C ARG A 19 -1.64 2.28 38.03
N ALA A 20 -1.83 2.41 39.34
CA ALA A 20 -0.74 2.62 40.28
C ALA A 20 0.25 3.77 39.89
N GLY A 21 -0.28 4.85 39.32
CA GLY A 21 0.49 6.01 38.87
C GLY A 21 1.12 5.85 37.47
N VAL A 22 0.90 4.73 36.80
CA VAL A 22 1.30 4.52 35.39
C VAL A 22 0.12 4.77 34.49
N ARG A 23 0.28 5.67 33.51
CA ARG A 23 -0.70 5.98 32.47
C ARG A 23 -0.40 5.15 31.22
N LEU A 24 -1.40 4.44 30.71
CA LEU A 24 -1.32 3.52 29.58
C LEU A 24 -2.17 4.06 28.45
N ALA A 25 -1.56 4.49 27.36
CA ALA A 25 -2.27 5.01 26.20
C ALA A 25 -2.97 3.88 25.45
N PHE A 26 -4.26 4.03 25.16
CA PHE A 26 -5.02 3.03 24.41
C PHE A 26 -5.78 3.63 23.23
N ARG A 27 -6.10 2.77 22.26
CA ARG A 27 -6.94 3.07 21.10
C ARG A 27 -8.02 2.00 20.97
N VAL A 28 -9.26 2.43 20.70
CA VAL A 28 -10.41 1.54 20.50
C VAL A 28 -10.95 1.71 19.10
N TYR A 29 -11.16 0.59 18.43
CA TYR A 29 -11.81 0.48 17.13
C TYR A 29 -13.11 -0.26 17.34
N ASP A 30 -14.21 0.48 17.40
CA ASP A 30 -15.49 -0.06 17.79
C ASP A 30 -16.17 -0.87 16.67
N ASN A 31 -16.74 -2.00 17.07
CA ASN A 31 -17.61 -2.84 16.25
C ASN A 31 -18.70 -3.42 17.16
N PRO A 32 -19.82 -2.71 17.35
CA PRO A 32 -20.83 -3.07 18.34
C PRO A 32 -21.40 -4.48 18.13
N GLY A 33 -21.50 -5.22 19.23
CA GLY A 33 -22.05 -6.59 19.23
C GLY A 33 -21.09 -7.68 18.77
N ARG A 34 -19.85 -7.32 18.41
CA ARG A 34 -18.80 -8.27 18.06
C ARG A 34 -17.90 -8.59 19.25
N PRO A 35 -17.25 -9.77 19.28
CA PRO A 35 -16.23 -10.09 20.27
C PRO A 35 -15.12 -9.03 20.28
N THR A 36 -14.53 -8.80 21.47
CA THR A 36 -13.40 -7.88 21.60
C THR A 36 -12.07 -8.62 21.50
N LEU A 37 -11.15 -8.09 20.71
CA LEU A 37 -9.74 -8.44 20.70
C LEU A 37 -8.96 -7.36 21.45
N LEU A 38 -8.10 -7.76 22.40
CA LEU A 38 -7.06 -6.91 22.96
C LEU A 38 -5.74 -7.30 22.32
N LEU A 39 -5.21 -6.43 21.45
CA LEU A 39 -3.88 -6.61 20.88
C LEU A 39 -2.86 -6.14 21.92
N MET A 40 -2.16 -7.10 22.48
CA MET A 40 -1.19 -6.85 23.56
C MET A 40 0.03 -6.09 23.04
N PRO A 41 0.65 -5.23 23.85
CA PRO A 41 1.97 -4.73 23.52
C PRO A 41 2.98 -5.89 23.48
N THR A 42 4.10 -5.65 22.83
CA THR A 42 5.26 -6.53 22.91
C THR A 42 6.35 -5.88 23.77
N TRP A 43 7.58 -6.31 23.63
CA TRP A 43 8.71 -5.65 24.29
C TRP A 43 8.71 -4.14 23.97
N SER A 44 8.95 -3.31 24.98
CA SER A 44 8.80 -1.84 24.90
C SER A 44 9.68 -1.14 23.84
N ILE A 45 10.50 -1.90 23.10
CA ILE A 45 11.32 -1.40 21.98
C ILE A 45 10.50 -0.86 20.81
N VAL A 46 9.24 -1.26 20.71
CA VAL A 46 8.31 -0.76 19.69
C VAL A 46 6.95 -0.39 20.30
N PRO A 47 6.27 0.67 19.83
CA PRO A 47 4.92 1.04 20.28
C PRO A 47 3.86 0.07 19.70
N SER A 48 2.60 0.17 20.13
CA SER A 48 1.48 -0.64 19.63
C SER A 48 1.20 -0.45 18.13
N LEU A 49 1.81 0.53 17.49
CA LEU A 49 1.74 0.77 16.05
C LEU A 49 2.29 -0.41 15.22
N PHE A 50 3.08 -1.30 15.82
CA PHE A 50 3.51 -2.52 15.13
C PHE A 50 2.35 -3.43 14.68
N TRP A 51 1.13 -3.24 15.22
CA TRP A 51 -0.11 -3.90 14.78
C TRP A 51 -0.78 -3.24 13.57
N LYS A 52 -0.14 -2.29 12.88
CA LYS A 52 -0.72 -1.51 11.77
C LYS A 52 -1.34 -2.36 10.65
N ALA A 53 -0.80 -3.56 10.40
CA ALA A 53 -1.27 -4.48 9.37
C ALA A 53 -2.44 -5.38 9.83
N GLN A 54 -2.68 -5.50 11.15
CA GLN A 54 -3.75 -6.31 11.74
C GLN A 54 -5.00 -5.49 12.02
N VAL A 55 -4.83 -4.30 12.58
CA VAL A 55 -5.93 -3.46 13.07
C VAL A 55 -7.01 -3.20 12.01
N PRO A 56 -6.71 -2.77 10.76
CA PRO A 56 -7.75 -2.44 9.80
C PRO A 56 -8.64 -3.62 9.45
N PHE A 57 -8.06 -4.80 9.26
CA PHE A 57 -8.80 -6.03 8.97
C PHE A 57 -9.60 -6.50 10.18
N LEU A 58 -8.94 -6.67 11.33
CA LEU A 58 -9.60 -7.21 12.52
C LEU A 58 -10.75 -6.32 12.99
N ALA A 59 -10.63 -4.99 12.84
CA ALA A 59 -11.65 -4.05 13.22
C ALA A 59 -12.91 -4.08 12.31
N ARG A 60 -12.84 -4.68 11.10
CA ARG A 60 -14.05 -4.96 10.30
C ARG A 60 -14.87 -6.11 10.86
N HIS A 61 -14.23 -7.06 11.55
CA HIS A 61 -14.85 -8.28 12.04
C HIS A 61 -15.14 -8.26 13.55
N PHE A 62 -14.32 -7.56 14.32
CA PHE A 62 -14.29 -7.55 15.78
C PHE A 62 -14.18 -6.13 16.31
N ARG A 63 -14.51 -5.96 17.60
CA ARG A 63 -14.08 -4.77 18.32
C ARG A 63 -12.61 -4.95 18.69
N VAL A 64 -11.76 -3.98 18.38
CA VAL A 64 -10.32 -4.07 18.62
C VAL A 64 -9.89 -3.01 19.62
N VAL A 65 -9.07 -3.39 20.58
CA VAL A 65 -8.41 -2.49 21.52
C VAL A 65 -6.90 -2.72 21.39
N THR A 66 -6.13 -1.65 21.23
CA THR A 66 -4.67 -1.65 21.30
C THR A 66 -4.21 -0.74 22.41
N PHE A 67 -3.04 -0.96 22.96
CA PHE A 67 -2.44 -0.03 23.91
C PHE A 67 -0.92 -0.08 23.87
N ASP A 68 -0.30 1.05 24.17
CA ASP A 68 1.15 1.11 24.34
C ASP A 68 1.50 0.57 25.74
N GLY A 69 2.40 -0.39 25.80
CA GLY A 69 2.87 -0.93 27.09
C GLY A 69 3.63 0.14 27.87
N ARG A 70 3.74 -0.04 29.20
CA ARG A 70 4.62 0.80 30.00
C ARG A 70 6.03 0.83 29.40
N GLY A 71 6.66 1.98 29.36
CA GLY A 71 7.97 2.16 28.75
C GLY A 71 7.95 2.40 27.24
N SER A 72 6.80 2.40 26.56
CA SER A 72 6.72 2.53 25.11
C SER A 72 5.67 3.56 24.67
N GLY A 73 5.82 4.10 23.47
CA GLY A 73 4.87 5.00 22.83
C GLY A 73 4.47 6.18 23.72
N GLU A 74 3.16 6.42 23.80
CA GLU A 74 2.56 7.50 24.61
C GLU A 74 2.35 7.12 26.08
N SER A 75 2.67 5.88 26.48
CA SER A 75 2.54 5.41 27.86
C SER A 75 3.69 5.89 28.76
N SER A 76 3.43 5.92 30.06
CA SER A 76 4.43 6.30 31.09
C SER A 76 5.66 5.41 31.05
N ARG A 77 6.81 6.01 31.36
CA ARG A 77 8.11 5.33 31.49
C ARG A 77 8.55 5.36 32.96
N PRO A 78 8.01 4.48 33.82
CA PRO A 78 8.44 4.43 35.24
C PRO A 78 9.89 4.00 35.31
N VAL A 79 10.60 4.46 36.35
CA VAL A 79 12.02 4.15 36.61
C VAL A 79 12.13 2.87 37.43
N GLY A 80 13.15 2.07 37.15
CA GLY A 80 13.48 0.85 37.87
C GLY A 80 12.82 -0.42 37.30
N PHE A 81 13.59 -1.49 37.29
CA PHE A 81 13.21 -2.76 36.66
C PHE A 81 11.99 -3.43 37.29
N GLU A 82 11.74 -3.17 38.60
CA GLU A 82 10.57 -3.70 39.32
C GLU A 82 9.26 -3.25 38.68
N SER A 83 9.27 -2.10 38.02
CA SER A 83 8.11 -1.58 37.30
C SER A 83 7.84 -2.34 36.01
N TYR A 84 8.73 -3.20 35.54
CA TYR A 84 8.69 -3.86 34.23
C TYR A 84 8.68 -5.39 34.31
N VAL A 85 8.37 -5.95 35.45
CA VAL A 85 8.16 -7.40 35.58
C VAL A 85 6.90 -7.84 34.86
N ASP A 86 6.88 -9.06 34.33
CA ASP A 86 5.80 -9.56 33.46
C ASP A 86 4.40 -9.47 34.12
N SER A 87 4.33 -9.60 35.46
CA SER A 87 3.05 -9.44 36.18
C SER A 87 2.47 -8.04 36.08
N GLU A 88 3.30 -7.00 35.99
CA GLU A 88 2.83 -5.63 35.86
C GLU A 88 2.15 -5.40 34.51
N TYR A 89 2.71 -5.92 33.42
CA TYR A 89 2.08 -5.84 32.09
C TYR A 89 0.78 -6.65 31.99
N ALA A 90 0.71 -7.79 32.70
CA ALA A 90 -0.52 -8.57 32.76
C ALA A 90 -1.66 -7.80 33.46
N GLU A 91 -1.38 -7.12 34.57
CA GLU A 91 -2.36 -6.28 35.26
C GLU A 91 -2.69 -4.99 34.49
N ASP A 92 -1.74 -4.47 33.70
CA ASP A 92 -1.98 -3.35 32.78
C ASP A 92 -3.03 -3.71 31.73
N ALA A 93 -2.97 -4.92 31.17
CA ALA A 93 -3.97 -5.39 30.22
C ALA A 93 -5.38 -5.38 30.83
N ILE A 94 -5.51 -5.80 32.10
CA ILE A 94 -6.81 -5.77 32.81
C ILE A 94 -7.27 -4.33 33.06
N ALA A 95 -6.37 -3.43 33.45
CA ALA A 95 -6.69 -2.01 33.62
C ALA A 95 -7.17 -1.35 32.31
N VAL A 96 -6.58 -1.71 31.18
CA VAL A 96 -7.02 -1.25 29.84
C VAL A 96 -8.40 -1.82 29.50
N LEU A 97 -8.67 -3.10 29.79
CA LEU A 97 -10.01 -3.66 29.62
C LEU A 97 -11.06 -2.91 30.46
N ASP A 98 -10.71 -2.53 31.70
CA ASP A 98 -11.61 -1.76 32.56
C ASP A 98 -11.83 -0.35 32.03
N ALA A 99 -10.78 0.36 31.64
CA ALA A 99 -10.85 1.72 31.09
C ALA A 99 -11.59 1.80 29.74
N THR A 100 -11.70 0.68 29.02
CA THR A 100 -12.38 0.58 27.74
C THR A 100 -13.77 -0.07 27.85
N ASP A 101 -14.33 -0.25 29.05
CA ASP A 101 -15.61 -0.90 29.32
C ASP A 101 -15.71 -2.30 28.69
N THR A 102 -14.61 -3.05 28.70
CA THR A 102 -14.51 -4.37 28.08
C THR A 102 -14.62 -5.45 29.12
N ALA A 103 -15.75 -6.16 29.18
CA ALA A 103 -15.97 -7.23 30.15
C ALA A 103 -15.04 -8.43 29.92
N ARG A 104 -14.87 -8.83 28.66
CA ARG A 104 -14.04 -9.98 28.25
C ARG A 104 -13.42 -9.75 26.88
N ALA A 105 -12.22 -10.31 26.63
CA ALA A 105 -11.54 -10.23 25.34
C ALA A 105 -10.79 -11.54 25.01
N VAL A 106 -10.50 -11.73 23.72
CA VAL A 106 -9.41 -12.59 23.26
C VAL A 106 -8.15 -11.75 23.27
N LEU A 107 -7.08 -12.25 23.88
CA LEU A 107 -5.78 -11.59 23.91
C LEU A 107 -4.91 -12.08 22.75
N VAL A 108 -4.34 -11.16 22.00
CA VAL A 108 -3.41 -11.47 20.90
C VAL A 108 -2.06 -10.88 21.25
N GLY A 109 -1.08 -11.74 21.53
CA GLY A 109 0.27 -11.34 21.96
C GLY A 109 1.34 -11.73 20.96
N LEU A 110 2.29 -10.83 20.71
CA LEU A 110 3.54 -11.10 19.99
C LEU A 110 4.70 -11.16 20.97
N SER A 111 5.58 -12.15 20.82
CA SER A 111 6.82 -12.24 21.57
C SER A 111 6.57 -12.19 23.09
N ARG A 112 6.98 -11.15 23.81
CA ARG A 112 6.72 -11.01 25.27
C ARG A 112 5.23 -10.87 25.62
N GLY A 113 4.42 -10.36 24.68
CA GLY A 113 2.98 -10.23 24.88
C GLY A 113 2.26 -11.54 25.11
N ASP A 114 2.85 -12.69 24.73
CA ASP A 114 2.30 -14.01 25.02
C ASP A 114 2.34 -14.33 26.51
N ALA A 115 3.48 -14.13 27.18
CA ALA A 115 3.64 -14.36 28.60
C ALA A 115 2.68 -13.49 29.44
N TRP A 116 2.50 -12.24 29.04
CA TRP A 116 1.56 -11.32 29.69
C TRP A 116 0.11 -11.76 29.51
N SER A 117 -0.21 -12.29 28.31
CA SER A 117 -1.53 -12.87 28.01
C SER A 117 -1.83 -14.11 28.87
N VAL A 118 -0.84 -14.99 29.01
CA VAL A 118 -0.93 -16.19 29.86
C VAL A 118 -1.15 -15.80 31.33
N LEU A 119 -0.34 -14.86 31.85
CA LEU A 119 -0.46 -14.36 33.23
C LEU A 119 -1.83 -13.72 33.47
N ALA A 120 -2.28 -12.85 32.57
CA ALA A 120 -3.59 -12.19 32.66
C ALA A 120 -4.73 -13.23 32.66
N ALA A 121 -4.70 -14.22 31.76
CA ALA A 121 -5.71 -15.25 31.69
C ALA A 121 -5.73 -16.19 32.90
N ALA A 122 -4.56 -16.55 33.45
CA ALA A 122 -4.46 -17.42 34.61
C ALA A 122 -4.95 -16.73 35.89
N ARG A 123 -4.70 -15.42 36.03
CA ARG A 123 -5.11 -14.62 37.20
C ARG A 123 -6.56 -14.13 37.09
N HIS A 124 -7.01 -13.80 35.89
CA HIS A 124 -8.34 -13.24 35.62
C HIS A 124 -9.12 -14.10 34.58
N PRO A 125 -9.40 -15.38 34.87
CA PRO A 125 -9.97 -16.31 33.89
C PRO A 125 -11.39 -15.92 33.41
N SER A 126 -12.10 -15.06 34.11
CA SER A 126 -13.39 -14.53 33.67
C SER A 126 -13.27 -13.40 32.64
N ARG A 127 -12.10 -12.80 32.48
CA ARG A 127 -11.82 -11.67 31.60
C ARG A 127 -11.26 -12.09 30.23
N VAL A 128 -10.70 -13.29 30.12
CA VAL A 128 -10.02 -13.77 28.91
C VAL A 128 -10.75 -14.97 28.33
N THR A 129 -11.19 -14.87 27.08
CA THR A 129 -11.96 -15.92 26.39
C THR A 129 -11.09 -16.77 25.45
N GLY A 130 -9.89 -16.33 25.12
CA GLY A 130 -8.91 -17.05 24.29
C GLY A 130 -7.59 -16.31 24.21
N ILE A 131 -6.54 -17.00 23.82
CA ILE A 131 -5.20 -16.42 23.59
C ILE A 131 -4.71 -16.80 22.21
N VAL A 132 -4.16 -15.84 21.48
CA VAL A 132 -3.33 -16.07 20.29
C VAL A 132 -1.91 -15.61 20.62
N ALA A 133 -0.98 -16.56 20.69
CA ALA A 133 0.44 -16.35 20.99
C ALA A 133 1.26 -16.45 19.69
N ILE A 134 1.87 -15.33 19.27
CA ILE A 134 2.67 -15.26 18.05
C ILE A 134 4.15 -15.13 18.41
N GLY A 135 5.01 -16.04 17.96
CA GLY A 135 6.43 -16.04 18.26
C GLY A 135 6.72 -15.97 19.78
N PRO A 136 6.16 -16.87 20.59
CA PRO A 136 6.34 -16.82 22.06
C PRO A 136 7.79 -16.72 22.49
N ALA A 137 8.06 -15.88 23.51
CA ALA A 137 9.43 -15.52 23.91
C ALA A 137 9.85 -15.99 25.30
N SER A 138 9.04 -16.80 25.99
CA SER A 138 9.31 -17.24 27.35
C SER A 138 10.39 -18.33 27.41
N GLY A 139 11.67 -17.92 27.46
CA GLY A 139 12.83 -18.83 27.50
C GLY A 139 12.86 -19.76 28.71
N SER A 140 12.17 -19.39 29.81
CA SER A 140 12.00 -20.26 30.99
C SER A 140 11.29 -21.59 30.67
N LEU A 141 10.44 -21.64 29.64
CA LEU A 141 9.73 -22.84 29.24
C LEU A 141 10.65 -23.93 28.66
N ILE A 142 11.84 -23.57 28.19
CA ILE A 142 12.85 -24.48 27.64
C ILE A 142 14.19 -24.41 28.41
N GLY A 143 14.21 -23.73 29.56
CA GLY A 143 15.38 -23.71 30.46
C GLY A 143 16.56 -22.83 30.04
N VAL A 144 16.37 -21.86 29.10
CA VAL A 144 17.48 -21.02 28.60
C VAL A 144 17.58 -19.65 29.29
N GLN A 145 16.71 -19.36 30.26
CA GLN A 145 16.64 -18.05 30.90
C GLN A 145 17.94 -17.64 31.63
N GLU A 146 18.65 -18.59 32.25
CA GLU A 146 19.91 -18.30 32.95
C GLU A 146 21.02 -17.95 31.95
N LEU A 147 21.13 -18.67 30.84
CA LEU A 147 22.07 -18.34 29.77
C LEU A 147 21.81 -16.93 29.20
N GLU A 148 20.53 -16.55 29.06
CA GLU A 148 20.16 -15.19 28.65
C GLU A 148 20.60 -14.13 29.68
N ARG A 149 20.47 -14.43 30.97
CA ARG A 149 20.91 -13.53 32.04
C ARG A 149 22.42 -13.36 32.02
N GLU A 150 23.19 -14.46 31.91
CA GLU A 150 24.65 -14.43 31.82
C GLU A 150 25.12 -13.58 30.63
N ALA A 151 24.52 -13.78 29.45
CA ALA A 151 24.85 -13.02 28.25
C ALA A 151 24.50 -11.53 28.40
N TRP A 152 23.39 -11.20 29.04
CA TRP A 152 22.96 -9.84 29.33
C TRP A 152 23.88 -9.05 30.24
N GLU A 153 24.44 -9.71 31.29
CA GLU A 153 25.28 -9.09 32.30
C GLU A 153 26.78 -9.12 31.95
N ALA A 154 27.19 -9.82 30.89
CA ALA A 154 28.60 -9.93 30.51
C ALA A 154 29.19 -8.56 30.14
N GLU A 155 30.36 -8.19 30.71
CA GLU A 155 31.05 -6.93 30.40
C GLU A 155 31.49 -6.84 28.95
N GLU A 156 31.92 -7.98 28.38
CA GLU A 156 32.22 -8.13 26.96
C GLU A 156 31.26 -9.19 26.34
N GLY A 157 30.23 -8.72 25.63
CA GLY A 157 29.24 -9.60 25.05
C GLY A 157 29.63 -10.09 23.64
N ALA A 158 29.37 -11.36 23.34
CA ALA A 158 29.51 -11.92 22.00
C ALA A 158 28.45 -11.38 21.00
N THR A 159 27.43 -10.68 21.49
CA THR A 159 26.35 -10.09 20.69
C THR A 159 26.02 -8.68 21.15
N PRO A 160 25.47 -7.83 20.27
CA PRO A 160 24.97 -6.52 20.66
C PRO A 160 23.79 -6.54 21.67
N TYR A 161 23.16 -7.69 21.92
CA TYR A 161 22.13 -7.86 22.95
C TYR A 161 22.76 -7.92 24.35
N ASN A 162 23.20 -6.77 24.85
CA ASN A 162 23.94 -6.64 26.10
C ASN A 162 23.77 -5.23 26.66
N ARG A 163 23.54 -5.13 28.01
CA ARG A 163 23.32 -3.83 28.70
C ARG A 163 24.50 -2.87 28.54
N HIS A 164 25.72 -3.38 28.61
CA HIS A 164 26.93 -2.55 28.51
C HIS A 164 27.10 -1.99 27.09
N CYS A 165 26.78 -2.78 26.07
CA CYS A 165 26.74 -2.32 24.66
C CYS A 165 25.75 -1.16 24.54
N TRP A 166 24.50 -1.32 24.99
CA TRP A 166 23.47 -0.30 24.82
C TRP A 166 23.81 1.01 25.53
N LEU A 167 24.25 0.94 26.77
CA LEU A 167 24.62 2.13 27.56
C LEU A 167 25.96 2.73 27.13
N GLY A 168 26.81 1.97 26.47
CA GLY A 168 28.11 2.38 25.94
C GLY A 168 28.07 3.02 24.55
N GLY A 169 26.89 3.27 23.98
CA GLY A 169 26.72 3.90 22.65
C GLY A 169 26.51 2.92 21.50
N GLY A 170 26.42 1.61 21.74
CA GLY A 170 26.16 0.58 20.72
C GLY A 170 24.67 0.29 20.48
N TYR A 171 23.78 1.20 20.85
CA TYR A 171 22.33 0.99 20.71
C TYR A 171 21.87 0.92 19.26
N ASP A 172 22.41 1.75 18.38
CA ASP A 172 22.11 1.76 16.94
C ASP A 172 22.54 0.45 16.26
N ASP A 173 23.73 -0.05 16.61
CA ASP A 173 24.22 -1.35 16.14
C ASP A 173 23.34 -2.50 16.63
N PHE A 174 22.90 -2.42 17.89
CA PHE A 174 21.97 -3.39 18.45
C PHE A 174 20.63 -3.39 17.71
N THR A 175 20.00 -2.24 17.49
CA THR A 175 18.69 -2.17 16.83
C THR A 175 18.76 -2.72 15.41
N SER A 176 19.78 -2.35 14.65
CA SER A 176 20.02 -2.86 13.31
C SER A 176 20.24 -4.39 13.30
N TRP A 177 21.06 -4.89 14.20
CA TRP A 177 21.34 -6.32 14.37
C TRP A 177 20.10 -7.13 14.79
N PHE A 178 19.31 -6.58 15.74
CA PHE A 178 18.14 -7.25 16.30
C PHE A 178 17.02 -7.38 15.26
N PHE A 179 16.69 -6.29 14.57
CA PHE A 179 15.61 -6.30 13.61
C PHE A 179 15.97 -7.04 12.32
N ALA A 180 17.24 -7.08 11.92
CA ALA A 180 17.69 -7.97 10.84
C ALA A 180 17.50 -9.46 11.15
N ARG A 181 17.51 -9.84 12.46
CA ARG A 181 17.21 -11.20 12.89
C ARG A 181 15.72 -11.45 13.11
N MET A 182 15.01 -10.42 13.55
CA MET A 182 13.55 -10.49 13.71
C MET A 182 12.84 -10.74 12.38
N PHE A 183 13.36 -10.13 11.32
CA PHE A 183 12.87 -10.24 9.94
C PHE A 183 13.95 -10.86 9.06
N ALA A 184 14.24 -12.15 9.31
CA ALA A 184 15.30 -12.88 8.63
C ALA A 184 14.93 -13.30 7.21
N GLU A 185 13.67 -13.20 6.82
CA GLU A 185 13.19 -13.52 5.48
C GLU A 185 13.74 -12.52 4.44
N PRO A 186 14.03 -12.98 3.21
CA PRO A 186 14.41 -12.08 2.13
C PRO A 186 13.39 -10.96 1.91
N HIS A 187 13.85 -9.83 1.39
CA HIS A 187 12.99 -8.70 1.01
C HIS A 187 12.22 -8.04 2.20
N SER A 188 12.76 -8.11 3.42
CA SER A 188 12.16 -7.55 4.64
C SER A 188 12.61 -6.12 4.96
N THR A 189 13.13 -5.38 3.99
CA THR A 189 13.77 -4.07 4.19
C THR A 189 12.82 -3.04 4.82
N LYS A 190 11.54 -3.04 4.43
CA LYS A 190 10.55 -2.10 4.97
C LYS A 190 10.23 -2.37 6.44
N GLN A 191 10.05 -3.64 6.81
CA GLN A 191 9.77 -4.07 8.18
C GLN A 191 10.94 -3.73 9.10
N ILE A 192 12.17 -3.95 8.65
CA ILE A 192 13.38 -3.61 9.40
C ILE A 192 13.48 -2.09 9.60
N GLU A 193 13.31 -1.29 8.54
CA GLU A 193 13.38 0.18 8.61
C GLU A 193 12.33 0.77 9.57
N ASP A 194 11.08 0.28 9.53
CA ASP A 194 10.03 0.74 10.43
C ASP A 194 10.36 0.38 11.89
N ALA A 195 10.78 -0.85 12.14
CA ALA A 195 11.09 -1.32 13.48
C ALA A 195 12.31 -0.59 14.10
N VAL A 196 13.36 -0.35 13.31
CA VAL A 196 14.53 0.45 13.74
C VAL A 196 14.10 1.87 14.07
N ARG A 197 13.27 2.51 13.24
CA ARG A 197 12.76 3.85 13.51
C ARG A 197 11.99 3.91 14.82
N TRP A 198 11.06 2.97 15.07
CA TRP A 198 10.31 2.92 16.33
C TRP A 198 11.20 2.66 17.54
N ALA A 199 12.25 1.84 17.39
CA ALA A 199 13.18 1.59 18.48
C ALA A 199 13.95 2.83 18.93
N HIS A 200 14.13 3.81 18.06
CA HIS A 200 14.77 5.08 18.39
C HIS A 200 13.86 6.07 19.14
N GLU A 201 12.57 5.74 19.31
CA GLU A 201 11.64 6.52 20.15
C GLU A 201 11.78 6.21 21.64
N ILE A 202 12.44 5.10 22.00
CA ILE A 202 12.73 4.72 23.39
C ILE A 202 14.20 4.99 23.72
N ASP A 203 14.46 5.47 24.95
CA ASP A 203 15.82 5.63 25.43
C ASP A 203 16.42 4.28 25.92
N PRO A 204 17.76 4.09 25.75
CA PRO A 204 18.40 2.83 26.12
C PRO A 204 18.28 2.48 27.62
N VAL A 205 18.16 3.46 28.49
CA VAL A 205 18.06 3.23 29.98
C VAL A 205 16.71 2.58 30.28
N THR A 206 15.62 3.14 29.76
CA THR A 206 14.29 2.53 29.90
C THR A 206 14.28 1.12 29.33
N LEU A 207 14.91 0.89 28.17
CA LEU A 207 14.96 -0.44 27.57
C LEU A 207 15.76 -1.45 28.41
N VAL A 208 16.84 -1.00 29.08
CA VAL A 208 17.59 -1.79 30.08
C VAL A 208 16.69 -2.21 31.25
N ASP A 209 15.91 -1.27 31.81
CA ASP A 209 14.98 -1.57 32.92
C ASP A 209 13.90 -2.61 32.45
N THR A 210 13.36 -2.48 31.25
CA THR A 210 12.37 -3.45 30.72
C THR A 210 12.96 -4.85 30.54
N THR A 211 14.23 -4.94 30.15
CA THR A 211 14.93 -6.23 29.98
C THR A 211 15.27 -6.84 31.34
N ALA A 212 15.76 -6.05 32.28
CA ALA A 212 16.04 -6.49 33.64
C ALA A 212 14.75 -6.98 34.36
N GLY A 213 13.63 -6.27 34.17
CA GLY A 213 12.31 -6.69 34.68
C GLY A 213 11.88 -8.05 34.13
N ARG A 214 12.07 -8.31 32.83
CA ARG A 214 11.83 -9.62 32.23
C ARG A 214 12.71 -10.70 32.87
N LEU A 215 14.00 -10.44 33.01
CA LEU A 215 14.95 -11.41 33.57
C LEU A 215 14.68 -11.69 35.07
N ALA A 216 14.08 -10.72 35.77
CA ALA A 216 13.63 -10.90 37.17
C ALA A 216 12.29 -11.67 37.25
N SER A 217 11.55 -11.78 36.18
CA SER A 217 10.25 -12.51 36.13
C SER A 217 10.50 -14.02 36.26
N GLY A 218 9.56 -14.71 36.93
CA GLY A 218 9.60 -16.17 37.09
C GLY A 218 9.16 -16.94 35.84
N SER A 219 9.17 -18.27 35.96
CA SER A 219 8.58 -19.15 34.93
C SER A 219 7.06 -19.02 34.95
N ILE A 220 6.44 -19.09 33.76
CA ILE A 220 4.99 -19.07 33.56
C ILE A 220 4.42 -20.49 33.37
N GLU A 221 5.20 -21.54 33.63
CA GLU A 221 4.81 -22.94 33.33
C GLU A 221 3.56 -23.37 34.11
N ASP A 222 3.46 -23.00 35.37
CA ASP A 222 2.28 -23.30 36.20
C ASP A 222 1.05 -22.52 35.79
N GLU A 223 1.23 -21.29 35.32
CA GLU A 223 0.15 -20.47 34.74
C GLU A 223 -0.36 -21.10 33.45
N CYS A 224 0.51 -21.58 32.57
CA CYS A 224 0.14 -22.29 31.35
C CYS A 224 -0.77 -23.49 31.65
N ARG A 225 -0.43 -24.32 32.66
CA ARG A 225 -1.24 -25.48 33.06
C ARG A 225 -2.59 -25.13 33.68
N ARG A 226 -2.72 -23.89 34.20
CA ARG A 226 -3.97 -23.41 34.85
C ARG A 226 -4.94 -22.73 33.89
N LEU A 227 -4.55 -22.50 32.63
CA LEU A 227 -5.40 -21.84 31.65
C LEU A 227 -6.70 -22.63 31.44
N ARG A 228 -7.80 -21.88 31.29
CA ARG A 228 -9.15 -22.44 31.05
C ARG A 228 -9.73 -22.02 29.70
N CYS A 229 -9.06 -21.12 28.98
CA CYS A 229 -9.47 -20.67 27.67
C CYS A 229 -8.65 -21.38 26.59
N PRO A 230 -9.17 -21.51 25.35
CA PRO A 230 -8.41 -22.05 24.21
C PRO A 230 -7.22 -21.15 23.88
N VAL A 231 -6.16 -21.78 23.37
CA VAL A 231 -4.90 -21.13 22.99
C VAL A 231 -4.55 -21.53 21.56
N LEU A 232 -4.18 -20.56 20.73
CA LEU A 232 -3.53 -20.75 19.44
C LEU A 232 -2.11 -20.24 19.54
N VAL A 233 -1.14 -21.10 19.20
CA VAL A 233 0.28 -20.73 19.12
C VAL A 233 0.68 -20.69 17.65
N ILE A 234 1.29 -19.59 17.21
CA ILE A 234 1.83 -19.41 15.86
C ILE A 234 3.32 -19.13 15.99
N HIS A 235 4.19 -19.88 15.28
CA HIS A 235 5.63 -19.67 15.36
C HIS A 235 6.32 -19.92 14.01
N GLY A 236 7.28 -19.07 13.65
CA GLY A 236 8.12 -19.28 12.48
C GLY A 236 9.20 -20.34 12.74
N THR A 237 9.48 -21.22 11.76
CA THR A 237 10.49 -22.27 11.93
C THR A 237 11.92 -21.73 11.93
N ASP A 238 12.15 -20.57 11.28
CA ASP A 238 13.46 -19.94 11.14
C ASP A 238 13.62 -18.71 12.06
N ASP A 239 12.83 -18.66 13.14
CA ASP A 239 12.92 -17.60 14.15
C ASP A 239 14.32 -17.56 14.78
N GLN A 240 15.06 -16.48 14.44
CA GLN A 240 16.43 -16.26 14.94
C GLN A 240 16.47 -15.50 16.28
N ILE A 241 15.33 -15.06 16.81
CA ILE A 241 15.21 -14.39 18.11
C ILE A 241 14.83 -15.40 19.19
N ARG A 242 13.86 -16.29 18.89
CA ARG A 242 13.33 -17.28 19.82
C ARG A 242 13.08 -18.60 19.11
N PRO A 243 13.70 -19.69 19.54
CA PRO A 243 13.51 -20.99 18.88
C PRO A 243 12.04 -21.44 18.99
N HIS A 244 11.50 -21.98 17.91
CA HIS A 244 10.11 -22.44 17.83
C HIS A 244 9.77 -23.57 18.85
N ALA A 245 10.78 -24.20 19.46
CA ALA A 245 10.60 -25.09 20.59
C ALA A 245 9.87 -24.46 21.77
N ILE A 246 10.00 -23.12 21.98
CA ILE A 246 9.24 -22.39 22.99
C ILE A 246 7.74 -22.45 22.66
N GLY A 247 7.37 -22.19 21.43
CA GLY A 247 5.97 -22.28 20.97
C GLY A 247 5.41 -23.70 21.09
N ALA A 248 6.19 -24.71 20.72
CA ALA A 248 5.78 -26.11 20.87
C ALA A 248 5.55 -26.46 22.36
N ARG A 249 6.43 -26.00 23.26
CA ARG A 249 6.28 -26.21 24.71
C ARG A 249 5.06 -25.47 25.28
N LEU A 250 4.83 -24.25 24.83
CA LEU A 250 3.63 -23.50 25.24
C LEU A 250 2.34 -24.22 24.81
N ALA A 251 2.26 -24.69 23.56
CA ALA A 251 1.10 -25.44 23.07
C ALA A 251 0.90 -26.73 23.88
N GLU A 252 1.96 -27.48 24.17
CA GLU A 252 1.92 -28.70 25.02
C GLU A 252 1.36 -28.40 26.43
N LEU A 253 1.88 -27.37 27.09
CA LEU A 253 1.48 -27.02 28.46
C LEU A 253 0.03 -26.54 28.56
N THR A 254 -0.44 -25.85 27.54
CA THR A 254 -1.79 -25.25 27.50
C THR A 254 -2.84 -26.18 26.86
N GLY A 255 -2.39 -27.26 26.20
CA GLY A 255 -3.26 -28.07 25.36
C GLY A 255 -3.78 -27.32 24.13
N GLY A 256 -3.09 -26.26 23.70
CA GLY A 256 -3.49 -25.39 22.58
C GLY A 256 -3.09 -25.91 21.22
N ASP A 257 -3.68 -25.29 20.17
CA ASP A 257 -3.30 -25.56 18.77
C ASP A 257 -1.94 -24.93 18.45
N LEU A 258 -1.09 -25.63 17.71
CA LEU A 258 0.20 -25.13 17.21
C LEU A 258 0.17 -25.01 15.69
N VAL A 259 0.50 -23.83 15.17
CA VAL A 259 0.72 -23.55 13.76
C VAL A 259 2.18 -23.13 13.55
N LEU A 260 2.97 -23.99 12.91
CA LEU A 260 4.31 -23.63 12.46
C LEU A 260 4.25 -23.04 11.05
N ILE A 261 4.93 -21.92 10.84
CA ILE A 261 5.07 -21.28 9.53
C ILE A 261 6.48 -21.53 9.02
N ASP A 262 6.57 -22.36 8.00
CA ASP A 262 7.84 -22.80 7.44
C ASP A 262 8.62 -21.64 6.83
N GLY A 263 9.92 -21.54 7.16
CA GLY A 263 10.83 -20.50 6.69
C GLY A 263 10.58 -19.10 7.29
N ALA A 264 9.58 -18.93 8.15
CA ALA A 264 9.27 -17.62 8.73
C ALA A 264 10.13 -17.28 9.95
N GLY A 265 10.47 -15.99 10.11
CA GLY A 265 11.20 -15.43 11.24
C GLY A 265 10.31 -15.10 12.43
N HIS A 266 10.83 -14.25 13.33
CA HIS A 266 10.13 -13.83 14.56
C HIS A 266 8.99 -12.84 14.30
N GLY A 267 9.17 -11.95 13.31
CA GLY A 267 8.23 -10.87 12.97
C GLY A 267 7.14 -11.28 11.99
N VAL A 268 6.66 -12.51 12.02
CA VAL A 268 5.75 -13.10 11.04
C VAL A 268 4.45 -12.32 10.84
N HIS A 269 3.94 -11.62 11.87
CA HIS A 269 2.73 -10.78 11.79
C HIS A 269 2.88 -9.60 10.83
N ALA A 270 4.09 -9.11 10.64
CA ALA A 270 4.39 -8.01 9.72
C ALA A 270 4.93 -8.51 8.35
N ARG A 271 5.54 -9.72 8.30
CA ARG A 271 6.09 -10.27 7.06
C ARG A 271 5.05 -11.09 6.26
N ASP A 272 4.15 -11.80 6.94
CA ASP A 272 3.01 -12.51 6.34
C ASP A 272 1.68 -12.08 7.00
N PRO A 273 1.30 -10.79 6.89
CA PRO A 273 0.16 -10.24 7.61
C PRO A 273 -1.17 -10.87 7.20
N VAL A 274 -1.32 -11.26 5.95
CA VAL A 274 -2.55 -11.88 5.44
C VAL A 274 -2.82 -13.20 6.13
N ARG A 275 -1.83 -14.08 6.18
CA ARG A 275 -1.95 -15.39 6.83
C ARG A 275 -2.23 -15.25 8.32
N ILE A 276 -1.52 -14.33 9.00
CA ILE A 276 -1.74 -14.08 10.42
C ILE A 276 -3.13 -13.53 10.70
N ASN A 277 -3.60 -12.58 9.91
CA ASN A 277 -4.95 -12.02 10.02
C ASN A 277 -6.02 -13.12 9.89
N LEU A 278 -5.89 -14.00 8.92
CA LEU A 278 -6.83 -15.12 8.71
C LEU A 278 -6.77 -16.12 9.87
N LEU A 279 -5.58 -16.48 10.37
CA LEU A 279 -5.44 -17.39 11.52
C LEU A 279 -6.07 -16.82 12.79
N ILE A 280 -5.86 -15.52 13.07
CA ILE A 280 -6.51 -14.83 14.21
C ILE A 280 -8.02 -14.87 14.04
N LYS A 281 -8.53 -14.50 12.86
CA LYS A 281 -9.98 -14.48 12.59
C LYS A 281 -10.60 -15.87 12.76
N ASP A 282 -10.01 -16.90 12.18
CA ASP A 282 -10.50 -18.28 12.26
C ASP A 282 -10.52 -18.79 13.71
N PHE A 283 -9.52 -18.45 14.49
CA PHE A 283 -9.48 -18.80 15.92
C PHE A 283 -10.60 -18.10 16.68
N VAL A 284 -10.80 -16.79 16.50
CA VAL A 284 -11.84 -16.03 17.19
C VAL A 284 -13.22 -16.49 16.76
N ASP A 285 -13.46 -16.79 15.49
CA ASP A 285 -14.72 -17.33 14.98
C ASP A 285 -15.05 -18.71 15.59
N ARG A 286 -14.03 -19.54 15.91
CA ARG A 286 -14.21 -20.82 16.64
C ARG A 286 -14.52 -20.61 18.10
N VAL A 287 -13.88 -19.65 18.75
CA VAL A 287 -14.11 -19.29 20.18
C VAL A 287 -15.47 -18.63 20.36
N HIS A 288 -15.90 -17.84 19.39
CA HIS A 288 -17.17 -17.09 19.37
C HIS A 288 -17.95 -17.37 18.07
N PRO A 289 -18.55 -18.56 17.93
CA PRO A 289 -19.20 -18.95 16.67
C PRO A 289 -20.35 -18.02 16.30
N VAL A 290 -20.30 -17.49 15.07
CA VAL A 290 -21.37 -16.72 14.45
C VAL A 290 -22.08 -17.61 13.42
N ALA A 291 -23.42 -17.63 13.46
CA ALA A 291 -24.19 -18.40 12.48
C ALA A 291 -23.92 -17.87 11.06
N ARG A 292 -23.32 -18.71 10.21
CA ARG A 292 -23.10 -18.40 8.78
C ARG A 292 -24.23 -19.01 7.94
N THR A 293 -24.90 -18.18 7.15
CA THR A 293 -25.88 -18.67 6.16
C THR A 293 -25.13 -18.95 4.86
N VAL A 294 -24.94 -20.22 4.53
CA VAL A 294 -24.34 -20.62 3.24
C VAL A 294 -25.42 -20.55 2.16
N ARG A 295 -25.30 -19.63 1.21
CA ARG A 295 -26.11 -19.61 0.00
C ARG A 295 -25.44 -20.48 -1.07
N THR A 296 -26.03 -21.62 -1.39
CA THR A 296 -25.62 -22.43 -2.54
C THR A 296 -26.53 -22.13 -3.73
N SER A 297 -25.99 -21.52 -4.79
CA SER A 297 -26.67 -21.41 -6.09
C SER A 297 -26.04 -22.41 -7.06
N ARG A 298 -26.88 -23.20 -7.75
CA ARG A 298 -26.43 -24.24 -8.70
C ARG A 298 -26.12 -23.72 -10.10
N THR A 299 -26.63 -22.54 -10.47
CA THR A 299 -26.36 -21.87 -11.75
C THR A 299 -26.29 -20.39 -11.51
N ARG A 300 -25.14 -19.79 -11.78
CA ARG A 300 -24.93 -18.35 -11.74
C ARG A 300 -24.35 -17.87 -13.08
N PRO A 301 -24.58 -16.61 -13.47
CA PRO A 301 -23.91 -16.02 -14.62
C PRO A 301 -22.39 -16.00 -14.40
N LEU A 302 -21.62 -15.93 -15.49
CA LEU A 302 -20.19 -15.64 -15.42
C LEU A 302 -19.97 -14.26 -14.81
N ARG A 303 -19.05 -14.14 -13.87
CA ARG A 303 -18.78 -12.89 -13.18
C ARG A 303 -17.28 -12.54 -13.22
N ALA A 304 -17.00 -11.30 -13.53
CA ALA A 304 -15.68 -10.73 -13.41
C ALA A 304 -15.66 -9.66 -12.31
N LEU A 305 -14.57 -9.60 -11.56
CA LEU A 305 -14.25 -8.52 -10.66
C LEU A 305 -13.11 -7.70 -11.27
N TYR A 306 -13.34 -6.42 -11.48
CA TYR A 306 -12.35 -5.50 -12.03
C TYR A 306 -11.81 -4.57 -10.93
N LEU A 307 -10.50 -4.53 -10.77
CA LEU A 307 -9.78 -3.61 -9.90
C LEU A 307 -8.99 -2.64 -10.77
N SER A 308 -9.31 -1.36 -10.69
CA SER A 308 -8.64 -0.30 -11.45
C SER A 308 -7.78 0.54 -10.50
N SER A 309 -6.55 0.80 -10.87
CA SER A 309 -5.62 1.61 -10.08
C SER A 309 -6.19 3.00 -9.80
N PRO A 310 -6.21 3.45 -8.52
CA PRO A 310 -6.75 4.76 -8.16
C PRO A 310 -5.77 5.91 -8.38
N ILE A 311 -4.54 5.62 -8.83
CA ILE A 311 -3.49 6.63 -8.97
C ILE A 311 -3.85 7.67 -10.04
N GLY A 312 -4.61 7.28 -11.07
CA GLY A 312 -5.00 8.21 -12.12
C GLY A 312 -6.28 7.83 -12.86
N LEU A 313 -6.99 8.84 -13.42
CA LEU A 313 -8.19 8.62 -14.22
C LEU A 313 -7.90 7.91 -15.56
N GLY A 314 -6.65 7.85 -15.97
CA GLY A 314 -6.21 7.15 -17.18
C GLY A 314 -6.48 5.66 -17.11
N HIS A 315 -6.16 5.02 -16.00
CA HIS A 315 -6.43 3.61 -15.74
C HIS A 315 -7.93 3.33 -15.88
N ALA A 316 -8.77 4.08 -15.16
CA ALA A 316 -10.23 3.89 -15.22
C ALA A 316 -10.80 3.96 -16.65
N ARG A 317 -10.29 4.84 -17.50
CA ARG A 317 -10.76 4.99 -18.87
C ARG A 317 -10.33 3.81 -19.76
N ARG A 318 -9.06 3.38 -19.64
CA ARG A 318 -8.59 2.21 -20.41
C ARG A 318 -9.32 0.93 -19.98
N ASP A 319 -9.54 0.77 -18.68
CA ASP A 319 -10.23 -0.38 -18.10
C ASP A 319 -11.71 -0.43 -18.56
N LEU A 320 -12.39 0.71 -18.55
CA LEU A 320 -13.75 0.82 -19.07
C LEU A 320 -13.82 0.47 -20.57
N ALA A 321 -12.82 0.89 -21.37
CA ALA A 321 -12.73 0.54 -22.77
C ALA A 321 -12.54 -0.98 -22.95
N ILE A 322 -11.63 -1.59 -22.17
CA ILE A 322 -11.39 -3.05 -22.20
C ILE A 322 -12.64 -3.80 -21.74
N ALA A 323 -13.29 -3.39 -20.66
CA ALA A 323 -14.52 -4.01 -20.16
C ALA A 323 -15.67 -3.92 -21.18
N THR A 324 -15.74 -2.82 -21.91
CA THR A 324 -16.72 -2.62 -23.00
C THR A 324 -16.49 -3.62 -24.15
N GLU A 325 -15.25 -3.82 -24.57
CA GLU A 325 -14.90 -4.82 -25.59
C GLU A 325 -15.11 -6.25 -25.07
N LEU A 326 -14.77 -6.53 -23.82
CA LEU A 326 -14.97 -7.84 -23.21
C LEU A 326 -16.45 -8.25 -23.19
N ARG A 327 -17.38 -7.32 -22.91
CA ARG A 327 -18.82 -7.58 -22.97
C ARG A 327 -19.34 -7.85 -24.40
N LYS A 328 -18.64 -7.38 -25.43
CA LYS A 328 -19.00 -7.75 -26.82
C LYS A 328 -18.65 -9.21 -27.11
N LEU A 329 -17.56 -9.71 -26.53
CA LEU A 329 -17.15 -11.11 -26.71
C LEU A 329 -18.00 -12.04 -25.84
N GLU A 330 -18.27 -11.61 -24.56
CA GLU A 330 -19.05 -12.36 -23.60
C GLU A 330 -20.27 -11.56 -23.10
N PRO A 331 -21.37 -11.49 -23.88
CA PRO A 331 -22.53 -10.63 -23.55
C PRO A 331 -23.27 -10.97 -22.27
N ARG A 332 -23.02 -12.16 -21.67
CA ARG A 332 -23.63 -12.60 -20.41
C ARG A 332 -22.72 -12.39 -19.20
N LEU A 333 -21.53 -11.82 -19.40
CA LEU A 333 -20.60 -11.54 -18.33
C LEU A 333 -21.09 -10.36 -17.48
N GLU A 334 -21.25 -10.60 -16.19
CA GLU A 334 -21.47 -9.54 -15.22
C GLU A 334 -20.12 -9.05 -14.68
N ILE A 335 -19.88 -7.74 -14.75
CA ILE A 335 -18.66 -7.11 -14.26
C ILE A 335 -19.00 -6.25 -13.05
N ASP A 336 -18.37 -6.55 -11.91
CA ASP A 336 -18.32 -5.71 -10.71
C ASP A 336 -17.00 -4.98 -10.64
N TRP A 337 -17.01 -3.78 -10.09
CA TRP A 337 -15.83 -2.98 -9.90
C TRP A 337 -15.53 -2.80 -8.40
N LEU A 338 -14.35 -3.23 -7.99
CA LEU A 338 -13.79 -2.87 -6.69
C LEU A 338 -12.91 -1.63 -6.90
N ALA A 339 -13.45 -0.45 -6.64
CA ALA A 339 -12.85 0.81 -7.06
C ALA A 339 -13.07 1.93 -6.04
N GLN A 340 -12.13 2.83 -5.96
CA GLN A 340 -12.14 3.98 -5.06
C GLN A 340 -12.05 5.30 -5.85
N HIS A 341 -12.27 6.44 -5.16
CA HIS A 341 -12.06 7.74 -5.77
C HIS A 341 -10.57 7.94 -6.15
N PRO A 342 -10.24 8.49 -7.37
CA PRO A 342 -11.14 9.15 -8.32
C PRO A 342 -11.72 8.23 -9.44
N VAL A 343 -11.42 6.93 -9.45
CA VAL A 343 -11.90 5.99 -10.49
C VAL A 343 -13.42 6.02 -10.59
N THR A 344 -14.12 6.15 -9.47
CA THR A 344 -15.59 6.23 -9.41
C THR A 344 -16.18 7.39 -10.21
N GLU A 345 -15.42 8.48 -10.46
CA GLU A 345 -15.84 9.61 -11.31
C GLU A 345 -15.95 9.24 -12.80
N VAL A 346 -15.27 8.18 -13.21
CA VAL A 346 -15.37 7.62 -14.58
C VAL A 346 -16.44 6.54 -14.63
N LEU A 347 -16.48 5.64 -13.65
CA LEU A 347 -17.37 4.49 -13.64
C LEU A 347 -18.83 4.86 -13.38
N GLY A 348 -19.10 5.84 -12.52
CA GLY A 348 -20.45 6.29 -12.16
C GLY A 348 -21.25 6.80 -13.36
N PRO A 349 -20.76 7.78 -14.15
CA PRO A 349 -21.40 8.24 -15.37
C PRO A 349 -21.59 7.14 -16.44
N ALA A 350 -20.70 6.15 -16.47
CA ALA A 350 -20.81 4.98 -17.36
C ALA A 350 -21.81 3.92 -16.84
N GLN A 351 -22.43 4.15 -15.69
CA GLN A 351 -23.39 3.26 -15.04
C GLN A 351 -22.81 1.87 -14.72
N GLU A 352 -21.50 1.82 -14.43
CA GLU A 352 -20.82 0.60 -13.99
C GLU A 352 -21.22 0.21 -12.57
N ARG A 353 -21.23 -1.10 -12.29
CA ARG A 353 -21.62 -1.65 -11.00
C ARG A 353 -20.44 -1.61 -10.03
N ILE A 354 -20.34 -0.55 -9.20
CA ILE A 354 -19.34 -0.43 -8.15
C ILE A 354 -19.80 -1.29 -6.96
N HIS A 355 -18.94 -2.23 -6.56
CA HIS A 355 -19.25 -3.13 -5.45
C HIS A 355 -19.27 -2.39 -4.11
N PRO A 356 -20.23 -2.65 -3.19
CA PRO A 356 -20.31 -1.97 -1.90
C PRO A 356 -19.07 -2.12 -1.02
N ALA A 357 -18.30 -3.21 -1.16
CA ALA A 357 -17.02 -3.41 -0.47
C ALA A 357 -16.00 -2.31 -0.77
N SER A 358 -16.15 -1.58 -1.88
CA SER A 358 -15.30 -0.42 -2.22
C SER A 358 -15.26 0.65 -1.13
N ALA A 359 -16.30 0.75 -0.31
CA ALA A 359 -16.34 1.67 0.82
C ALA A 359 -15.30 1.36 1.93
N TRP A 360 -14.75 0.14 1.94
CA TRP A 360 -13.74 -0.29 2.91
C TRP A 360 -12.31 -0.18 2.42
N LEU A 361 -12.11 0.16 1.13
CA LEU A 361 -10.78 0.38 0.59
C LEU A 361 -10.14 1.64 1.21
N ALA A 362 -8.88 1.52 1.57
CA ALA A 362 -8.07 2.68 1.92
C ALA A 362 -7.60 3.39 0.64
N ASN A 363 -7.60 4.71 0.63
CA ASN A 363 -7.34 5.50 -0.57
C ASN A 363 -5.82 5.67 -0.81
N GLU A 364 -5.27 4.89 -1.73
CA GLU A 364 -3.86 4.91 -2.12
C GLU A 364 -3.42 6.27 -2.64
N SER A 365 -4.21 6.88 -3.54
CA SER A 365 -3.87 8.19 -4.11
C SER A 365 -3.78 9.29 -3.06
N ALA A 366 -4.64 9.28 -2.04
CA ALA A 366 -4.60 10.27 -0.98
C ALA A 366 -3.30 10.16 -0.17
N HIS A 367 -2.84 8.94 0.11
CA HIS A 367 -1.56 8.71 0.80
C HIS A 367 -0.37 9.18 -0.04
N VAL A 368 -0.39 8.91 -1.35
CA VAL A 368 0.67 9.36 -2.28
C VAL A 368 0.70 10.89 -2.39
N GLU A 369 -0.47 11.55 -2.40
CA GLU A 369 -0.56 13.03 -2.43
C GLU A 369 0.07 13.68 -1.20
N GLU A 370 -0.10 13.10 -0.02
CA GLU A 370 0.48 13.61 1.22
C GLU A 370 2.02 13.57 1.23
N ASP A 371 2.62 12.66 0.45
CA ASP A 371 4.06 12.54 0.29
C ASP A 371 4.62 13.48 -0.80
N SER A 372 3.76 14.22 -1.50
CA SER A 372 4.17 15.11 -2.60
C SER A 372 4.72 16.45 -2.10
N GLY A 373 5.73 16.96 -2.80
CA GLY A 373 6.29 18.30 -2.61
C GLY A 373 5.92 19.26 -3.73
N GLU A 374 6.63 20.38 -3.81
CA GLU A 374 6.51 21.32 -4.91
C GLU A 374 6.96 20.69 -6.23
N HIS A 375 6.01 20.24 -7.04
CA HIS A 375 6.23 19.53 -8.31
C HIS A 375 7.19 18.35 -8.16
N ASP A 376 7.05 17.64 -7.04
CA ASP A 376 7.95 16.56 -6.63
C ASP A 376 7.18 15.41 -6.02
N LEU A 377 7.52 14.18 -6.42
CA LEU A 377 6.96 12.96 -5.86
C LEU A 377 7.96 11.81 -6.01
N HIS A 378 8.52 11.38 -4.89
CA HIS A 378 9.31 10.15 -4.81
C HIS A 378 8.40 8.93 -4.83
N VAL A 379 7.96 8.53 -6.03
CA VAL A 379 6.94 7.47 -6.21
C VAL A 379 7.35 6.15 -5.56
N PHE A 380 8.61 5.73 -5.68
CA PHE A 380 9.08 4.48 -5.08
C PHE A 380 9.00 4.51 -3.55
N GLU A 381 9.43 5.61 -2.91
CA GLU A 381 9.32 5.74 -1.45
C GLU A 381 7.87 5.90 -0.99
N ALA A 382 7.04 6.62 -1.73
CA ALA A 382 5.61 6.73 -1.46
C ALA A 382 4.93 5.34 -1.53
N PHE A 383 5.25 4.54 -2.56
CA PHE A 383 4.75 3.16 -2.67
C PHE A 383 5.17 2.29 -1.48
N ARG A 384 6.42 2.37 -1.04
CA ARG A 384 6.89 1.62 0.13
C ARG A 384 6.14 1.97 1.42
N ARG A 385 5.56 3.17 1.51
CA ARG A 385 4.74 3.60 2.66
C ARG A 385 3.30 3.13 2.59
N LEU A 386 2.86 2.58 1.45
CA LEU A 386 1.53 2.00 1.30
C LEU A 386 1.39 0.59 1.91
N ASP A 387 2.41 0.03 2.56
CA ASP A 387 2.41 -1.35 3.04
C ASP A 387 1.14 -1.75 3.82
N ALA A 388 0.71 -0.95 4.79
CA ALA A 388 -0.51 -1.20 5.56
C ALA A 388 -1.79 -0.98 4.73
N VAL A 389 -1.78 -0.04 3.77
CA VAL A 389 -2.89 0.22 2.83
C VAL A 389 -3.08 -0.99 1.92
N LEU A 390 -2.00 -1.52 1.35
CA LEU A 390 -2.04 -2.70 0.47
C LEU A 390 -2.57 -3.94 1.22
N VAL A 391 -2.13 -4.17 2.47
CA VAL A 391 -2.70 -5.24 3.31
C VAL A 391 -4.20 -5.05 3.51
N ASN A 392 -4.65 -3.86 3.88
CA ASN A 392 -6.07 -3.59 4.05
C ASN A 392 -6.87 -3.85 2.78
N ASN A 393 -6.41 -3.35 1.65
CA ASN A 393 -7.13 -3.45 0.37
C ASN A 393 -7.20 -4.91 -0.10
N PHE A 394 -6.10 -5.66 0.03
CA PHE A 394 -6.13 -7.10 -0.20
C PHE A 394 -7.11 -7.84 0.73
N MET A 395 -7.16 -7.49 2.01
CA MET A 395 -8.09 -8.13 2.95
C MET A 395 -9.56 -7.77 2.67
N VAL A 396 -9.83 -6.58 2.11
CA VAL A 396 -11.18 -6.24 1.58
C VAL A 396 -11.52 -7.11 0.38
N PHE A 397 -10.60 -7.25 -0.56
CA PHE A 397 -10.73 -8.12 -1.71
C PHE A 397 -10.95 -9.59 -1.28
N GLN A 398 -10.21 -10.10 -0.32
CA GLN A 398 -10.34 -11.47 0.19
C GLN A 398 -11.71 -11.71 0.86
N ASP A 399 -12.17 -10.78 1.70
CA ASP A 399 -13.50 -10.85 2.33
C ASP A 399 -14.62 -10.89 1.26
N LEU A 400 -14.47 -10.09 0.19
CA LEU A 400 -15.39 -10.08 -0.93
C LEU A 400 -15.46 -11.46 -1.62
N LEU A 401 -14.31 -12.04 -1.93
CA LEU A 401 -14.24 -13.34 -2.62
C LEU A 401 -14.73 -14.52 -1.76
N GLU A 402 -14.61 -14.43 -0.44
CA GLU A 402 -15.22 -15.39 0.47
C GLU A 402 -16.75 -15.31 0.47
N ALA A 403 -17.31 -14.11 0.30
CA ALA A 403 -18.75 -13.87 0.28
C ALA A 403 -19.38 -14.16 -1.09
N GLU A 404 -18.68 -13.80 -2.17
CA GLU A 404 -19.20 -13.86 -3.55
C GLU A 404 -18.14 -14.42 -4.51
N PRO A 405 -18.42 -15.54 -5.19
CA PRO A 405 -17.47 -16.13 -6.14
C PRO A 405 -17.43 -15.38 -7.47
N TYR A 406 -16.23 -15.18 -7.99
CA TYR A 406 -15.95 -14.66 -9.32
C TYR A 406 -15.21 -15.71 -10.16
N ASP A 407 -15.37 -15.66 -11.48
CA ASP A 407 -14.68 -16.56 -12.43
C ASP A 407 -13.37 -15.92 -12.89
N LEU A 408 -13.39 -14.60 -13.11
CA LEU A 408 -12.25 -13.81 -13.54
C LEU A 408 -12.04 -12.61 -12.59
N VAL A 409 -10.80 -12.36 -12.22
CA VAL A 409 -10.36 -11.12 -11.60
C VAL A 409 -9.39 -10.43 -12.55
N VAL A 410 -9.65 -9.17 -12.85
CA VAL A 410 -8.78 -8.31 -13.65
C VAL A 410 -8.22 -7.22 -12.74
N GLY A 411 -6.90 -7.17 -12.58
CA GLY A 411 -6.21 -6.17 -11.78
C GLY A 411 -5.34 -5.27 -12.65
N ASP A 412 -5.76 -4.03 -12.83
CA ASP A 412 -4.93 -3.00 -13.46
C ASP A 412 -4.09 -2.32 -12.39
N GLU A 413 -2.82 -2.72 -12.32
CA GLU A 413 -1.88 -2.31 -11.28
C GLU A 413 -2.44 -2.47 -9.85
N ALA A 414 -3.22 -3.53 -9.64
CA ALA A 414 -3.69 -3.95 -8.32
C ALA A 414 -2.54 -4.66 -7.56
N TRP A 415 -1.57 -3.86 -7.11
CA TRP A 415 -0.33 -4.32 -6.48
C TRP A 415 -0.56 -5.15 -5.22
N ASP A 416 -1.58 -4.81 -4.45
CA ASP A 416 -2.06 -5.53 -3.28
C ASP A 416 -2.46 -6.97 -3.63
N VAL A 417 -3.28 -7.14 -4.67
CA VAL A 417 -3.77 -8.46 -5.09
C VAL A 417 -2.63 -9.31 -5.64
N ASP A 418 -1.80 -8.75 -6.51
CA ASP A 418 -0.70 -9.48 -7.11
C ASP A 418 0.33 -9.93 -6.07
N TYR A 419 0.77 -9.00 -5.21
CA TYR A 419 1.77 -9.28 -4.19
C TYR A 419 1.29 -10.35 -3.20
N PHE A 420 0.13 -10.15 -2.59
CA PHE A 420 -0.34 -11.08 -1.55
C PHE A 420 -0.85 -12.42 -2.07
N LEU A 421 -1.26 -12.52 -3.33
CA LEU A 421 -1.49 -13.83 -3.96
C LEU A 421 -0.19 -14.60 -4.22
N HIS A 422 0.93 -13.92 -4.52
CA HIS A 422 2.23 -14.58 -4.61
C HIS A 422 2.74 -15.05 -3.25
N GLU A 423 2.47 -14.30 -2.19
CA GLU A 423 2.80 -14.72 -0.82
C GLU A 423 1.85 -15.83 -0.32
N ASN A 424 0.58 -15.82 -0.75
CA ASN A 424 -0.47 -16.73 -0.30
C ASN A 424 -1.19 -17.43 -1.49
N PRO A 425 -0.50 -18.23 -2.32
CA PRO A 425 -1.04 -18.79 -3.57
C PRO A 425 -2.25 -19.71 -3.36
N GLY A 426 -2.43 -20.27 -2.18
CA GLY A 426 -3.59 -21.09 -1.81
C GLY A 426 -4.91 -20.33 -1.71
N LEU A 427 -4.88 -18.99 -1.68
CA LEU A 427 -6.09 -18.15 -1.68
C LEU A 427 -6.69 -17.95 -3.08
N LYS A 428 -5.90 -18.18 -4.13
CA LYS A 428 -6.36 -18.02 -5.52
C LYS A 428 -7.34 -19.13 -5.91
N ARG A 429 -8.58 -18.78 -6.23
CA ARG A 429 -9.67 -19.70 -6.66
C ARG A 429 -10.41 -19.23 -7.90
N PHE A 430 -9.81 -18.34 -8.68
CA PHE A 430 -10.36 -17.66 -9.85
C PHE A 430 -9.26 -17.50 -10.90
N SER A 431 -9.63 -17.20 -12.15
CA SER A 431 -8.66 -16.77 -13.15
C SER A 431 -8.19 -15.35 -12.82
N PHE A 432 -6.88 -15.08 -12.85
CA PHE A 432 -6.32 -13.76 -12.56
C PHE A 432 -5.52 -13.21 -13.72
N ALA A 433 -5.95 -12.05 -14.23
CA ALA A 433 -5.24 -11.26 -15.22
C ALA A 433 -4.66 -10.00 -14.57
N TRP A 434 -3.36 -9.79 -14.76
CA TRP A 434 -2.64 -8.60 -14.36
C TRP A 434 -2.40 -7.68 -15.55
N LEU A 435 -2.78 -6.42 -15.46
CA LEU A 435 -2.53 -5.38 -16.45
C LEU A 435 -1.56 -4.33 -15.90
N THR A 436 -0.66 -3.85 -16.74
CA THR A 436 0.23 -2.72 -16.40
C THR A 436 0.73 -2.03 -17.67
N ASP A 437 1.17 -0.80 -17.57
CA ASP A 437 1.80 -0.06 -18.68
C ASP A 437 3.29 0.26 -18.44
N PHE A 438 3.83 -0.16 -17.31
CA PHE A 438 5.27 -0.18 -17.04
C PHE A 438 5.68 -1.45 -16.28
N VAL A 439 6.96 -1.79 -16.32
CA VAL A 439 7.53 -2.92 -15.57
C VAL A 439 8.86 -2.50 -14.98
N GLY A 440 9.06 -2.80 -13.69
CA GLY A 440 10.30 -2.57 -12.96
C GLY A 440 10.39 -1.19 -12.33
N TRP A 441 10.96 -1.18 -11.14
CA TRP A 441 11.31 0.01 -10.39
C TRP A 441 12.68 0.51 -10.82
N LEU A 442 12.81 1.79 -11.11
CA LEU A 442 14.07 2.40 -11.52
C LEU A 442 14.48 3.47 -10.51
N PRO A 443 15.74 3.46 -10.02
CA PRO A 443 16.22 4.46 -9.09
C PRO A 443 16.39 5.80 -9.80
N MET A 444 16.02 6.88 -9.15
CA MET A 444 16.31 8.23 -9.64
C MET A 444 17.81 8.52 -9.56
N PRO A 445 18.37 9.37 -10.46
CA PRO A 445 19.81 9.63 -10.51
C PRO A 445 20.41 10.16 -9.21
N ASP A 446 19.62 10.90 -8.42
CA ASP A 446 19.99 11.50 -7.13
C ASP A 446 19.60 10.65 -5.92
N GLY A 447 18.90 9.52 -6.10
CA GLY A 447 18.49 8.60 -5.03
C GLY A 447 19.63 7.82 -4.37
N GLY A 448 20.82 7.87 -4.98
CA GLY A 448 22.05 7.30 -4.44
C GLY A 448 22.04 5.77 -4.28
N ALA A 449 23.04 5.25 -3.59
CA ALA A 449 23.24 3.81 -3.44
C ALA A 449 22.11 3.10 -2.64
N ARG A 450 21.41 3.82 -1.74
CA ARG A 450 20.29 3.24 -1.00
C ARG A 450 19.12 2.92 -1.93
N GLU A 451 18.68 3.88 -2.74
CA GLU A 451 17.56 3.69 -3.65
C GLU A 451 17.88 2.64 -4.72
N GLN A 452 19.12 2.63 -5.24
CA GLN A 452 19.58 1.58 -6.17
C GLN A 452 19.46 0.18 -5.59
N ARG A 453 19.86 -0.02 -4.33
CA ARG A 453 19.71 -1.33 -3.67
C ARG A 453 18.26 -1.71 -3.43
N LEU A 454 17.44 -0.77 -2.97
CA LEU A 454 16.04 -1.04 -2.65
C LEU A 454 15.21 -1.33 -3.90
N THR A 455 15.38 -0.57 -4.98
CA THR A 455 14.69 -0.84 -6.26
C THR A 455 15.11 -2.18 -6.85
N ALA A 456 16.40 -2.51 -6.78
CA ALA A 456 16.91 -3.81 -7.23
C ALA A 456 16.34 -4.96 -6.39
N ASP A 457 16.20 -4.80 -5.08
CA ASP A 457 15.62 -5.80 -4.17
C ASP A 457 14.13 -6.06 -4.48
N TYR A 458 13.33 -5.01 -4.68
CA TYR A 458 11.92 -5.13 -5.09
C TYR A 458 11.76 -5.81 -6.47
N ASN A 459 12.61 -5.45 -7.41
CA ASN A 459 12.63 -6.09 -8.72
C ASN A 459 13.02 -7.56 -8.63
N LEU A 460 14.01 -7.91 -7.82
CA LEU A 460 14.45 -9.29 -7.60
C LEU A 460 13.33 -10.13 -6.96
N GLU A 461 12.61 -9.57 -5.99
CA GLU A 461 11.45 -10.22 -5.38
C GLU A 461 10.38 -10.54 -6.43
N MET A 462 9.97 -9.57 -7.25
CA MET A 462 9.02 -9.76 -8.35
C MET A 462 9.48 -10.86 -9.33
N ILE A 463 10.73 -10.81 -9.77
CA ILE A 463 11.32 -11.79 -10.70
C ILE A 463 11.27 -13.19 -10.09
N SER A 464 11.67 -13.32 -8.81
CA SER A 464 11.72 -14.60 -8.09
C SER A 464 10.34 -15.18 -7.85
N GLN A 465 9.36 -14.34 -7.47
CA GLN A 465 7.96 -14.73 -7.29
C GLN A 465 7.38 -15.26 -8.62
N ARG A 466 7.58 -14.54 -9.73
CA ARG A 466 7.11 -14.97 -11.05
C ARG A 466 7.77 -16.27 -11.51
N ALA A 467 9.06 -16.46 -11.28
CA ALA A 467 9.76 -17.70 -11.64
C ALA A 467 9.22 -18.90 -10.85
N ARG A 468 8.97 -18.74 -9.55
CA ARG A 468 8.51 -19.78 -8.64
C ARG A 468 7.02 -20.09 -8.78
N LEU A 469 6.17 -19.06 -8.98
CA LEU A 469 4.72 -19.14 -8.86
C LEU A 469 4.00 -18.66 -10.13
N ARG A 470 4.40 -19.17 -11.29
CA ARG A 470 3.87 -18.74 -12.61
C ARG A 470 2.35 -18.78 -12.73
N ARG A 471 1.68 -19.66 -11.97
CA ARG A 471 0.21 -19.84 -12.04
C ARG A 471 -0.58 -18.85 -11.17
N VAL A 472 0.07 -17.97 -10.45
CA VAL A 472 -0.65 -16.91 -9.71
C VAL A 472 -1.31 -15.95 -10.70
N ARG A 473 -0.57 -15.45 -11.70
CA ARG A 473 -1.16 -14.75 -12.84
C ARG A 473 -1.42 -15.77 -13.95
N ASP A 474 -2.68 -15.95 -14.33
CA ASP A 474 -3.01 -16.77 -15.50
C ASP A 474 -2.65 -16.03 -16.78
N ARG A 475 -2.72 -14.68 -16.73
CA ARG A 475 -2.26 -13.81 -17.81
C ARG A 475 -1.64 -12.54 -17.24
N SER A 476 -0.55 -12.09 -17.86
CA SER A 476 0.03 -10.75 -17.66
C SER A 476 -0.06 -10.00 -18.97
N VAL A 477 -0.68 -8.82 -18.97
CA VAL A 477 -0.88 -8.00 -20.19
C VAL A 477 -0.14 -6.67 -20.00
N PHE A 478 0.78 -6.39 -20.91
CA PHE A 478 1.40 -5.07 -21.02
C PHE A 478 0.58 -4.19 -21.95
N VAL A 479 0.13 -3.04 -21.45
CA VAL A 479 -0.64 -2.05 -22.21
C VAL A 479 0.31 -1.20 -23.04
N GLY A 480 0.68 -1.71 -24.17
CA GLY A 480 1.67 -1.14 -25.09
C GLY A 480 2.27 -2.22 -25.98
N ASN A 481 3.34 -1.88 -26.66
CA ASN A 481 4.12 -2.75 -27.54
C ASN A 481 5.45 -3.12 -26.88
N PRO A 482 6.17 -4.18 -27.32
CA PRO A 482 7.48 -4.54 -26.79
C PRO A 482 8.46 -3.37 -26.81
N ASP A 483 8.46 -2.56 -27.86
CA ASP A 483 9.33 -1.40 -28.00
C ASP A 483 9.00 -0.25 -27.02
N ASP A 484 7.84 -0.26 -26.39
CA ASP A 484 7.46 0.73 -25.37
C ASP A 484 8.13 0.47 -24.02
N VAL A 485 8.66 -0.74 -23.83
CA VAL A 485 9.38 -1.13 -22.60
C VAL A 485 10.80 -0.61 -22.65
N VAL A 486 11.30 -0.04 -21.54
CA VAL A 486 12.68 0.44 -21.41
C VAL A 486 13.68 -0.71 -21.52
N THR A 487 14.88 -0.41 -22.03
CA THR A 487 15.96 -1.42 -22.19
C THR A 487 16.94 -1.47 -21.01
N LEU A 488 16.68 -0.67 -19.97
CA LEU A 488 17.50 -0.65 -18.76
C LEU A 488 17.42 -1.98 -18.01
N PRO A 489 18.43 -2.36 -17.22
CA PRO A 489 18.34 -3.53 -16.34
C PRO A 489 17.47 -3.22 -15.12
N PHE A 490 16.89 -4.26 -14.52
CA PHE A 490 16.18 -4.17 -13.24
C PHE A 490 17.07 -3.77 -12.05
N GLY A 491 18.38 -3.88 -12.20
CA GLY A 491 19.41 -3.59 -11.22
C GLY A 491 20.71 -4.26 -11.60
N GLU A 492 21.76 -4.06 -10.81
CA GLU A 492 23.05 -4.69 -11.03
C GLU A 492 22.94 -6.23 -10.99
N GLY A 493 23.40 -6.90 -12.03
CA GLY A 493 23.33 -8.36 -12.15
C GLY A 493 21.94 -8.93 -12.46
N LEU A 494 20.92 -8.10 -12.62
CA LEU A 494 19.55 -8.50 -12.98
C LEU A 494 19.33 -8.39 -14.52
N PRO A 495 18.32 -9.09 -15.07
CA PRO A 495 18.03 -9.05 -16.51
C PRO A 495 17.63 -7.65 -17.00
N ALA A 496 17.65 -7.45 -18.31
CA ALA A 496 17.06 -6.27 -18.93
C ALA A 496 15.54 -6.31 -18.84
N ILE A 497 14.93 -5.17 -18.52
CA ILE A 497 13.48 -5.05 -18.29
C ILE A 497 12.69 -5.49 -19.52
N ARG A 498 13.07 -5.02 -20.72
CA ARG A 498 12.40 -5.38 -21.98
C ARG A 498 12.44 -6.87 -22.26
N GLU A 499 13.60 -7.49 -22.23
CA GLU A 499 13.77 -8.92 -22.51
C GLU A 499 12.95 -9.79 -21.55
N TRP A 500 12.97 -9.42 -20.28
CA TRP A 500 12.18 -10.13 -19.26
C TRP A 500 10.67 -9.93 -19.47
N THR A 501 10.24 -8.71 -19.84
CA THR A 501 8.82 -8.40 -20.09
C THR A 501 8.30 -9.15 -21.30
N GLU A 502 9.06 -9.22 -22.40
CA GLU A 502 8.72 -9.98 -23.61
C GLU A 502 8.53 -11.49 -23.33
N GLN A 503 9.23 -12.02 -22.34
CA GLN A 503 9.12 -13.44 -21.95
C GLN A 503 7.94 -13.72 -20.99
N ASN A 504 7.43 -12.71 -20.31
CA ASN A 504 6.47 -12.89 -19.21
C ASN A 504 5.13 -12.20 -19.42
N PHE A 505 4.96 -11.41 -20.49
CA PHE A 505 3.75 -10.65 -20.78
C PHE A 505 3.28 -10.82 -22.22
N ASP A 506 1.96 -10.79 -22.40
CA ASP A 506 1.32 -10.53 -23.69
C ASP A 506 1.20 -9.02 -23.88
N PHE A 507 1.18 -8.55 -25.14
CA PHE A 507 1.12 -7.14 -25.48
C PHE A 507 -0.20 -6.79 -26.17
N SER A 508 -0.98 -5.90 -25.56
CA SER A 508 -2.25 -5.46 -26.16
C SER A 508 -2.10 -4.35 -27.21
N GLY A 509 -0.93 -3.72 -27.31
CA GLY A 509 -0.81 -2.39 -27.88
C GLY A 509 -1.40 -1.33 -26.93
N TYR A 510 -1.30 -0.07 -27.30
CA TYR A 510 -1.82 0.99 -26.45
C TYR A 510 -3.35 1.02 -26.48
N VAL A 511 -3.97 1.23 -25.33
CA VAL A 511 -5.42 1.36 -25.20
C VAL A 511 -5.79 2.85 -25.18
N THR A 512 -6.32 3.35 -26.28
CA THR A 512 -6.91 4.70 -26.31
C THR A 512 -8.36 4.59 -25.82
N GLY A 513 -8.72 5.37 -24.82
CA GLY A 513 -10.10 5.40 -24.30
C GLY A 513 -11.09 6.19 -25.19
N PHE A 514 -10.68 6.61 -26.40
CA PHE A 514 -11.51 7.42 -27.29
C PHE A 514 -11.02 7.36 -28.75
N ASP A 515 -11.93 7.65 -29.68
CA ASP A 515 -11.58 7.91 -31.07
C ASP A 515 -11.33 9.40 -31.29
N PRO A 516 -10.21 9.81 -31.94
CA PRO A 516 -9.96 11.20 -32.26
C PRO A 516 -11.10 11.81 -33.08
N PRO A 517 -11.65 12.96 -32.66
CA PRO A 517 -12.80 13.55 -33.32
C PRO A 517 -12.45 14.10 -34.70
N SER A 518 -13.42 14.07 -35.62
CA SER A 518 -13.30 14.76 -36.92
C SER A 518 -13.12 16.28 -36.71
N GLU A 519 -12.63 16.99 -37.75
CA GLU A 519 -12.46 18.46 -37.71
C GLU A 519 -13.77 19.19 -37.35
N ARG A 520 -14.91 18.71 -37.88
CA ARG A 520 -16.23 19.26 -37.58
C ARG A 520 -16.62 19.08 -36.11
N ALA A 521 -16.32 17.92 -35.55
CA ALA A 521 -16.55 17.61 -34.12
C ALA A 521 -15.64 18.46 -33.24
N SER A 522 -14.35 18.59 -33.60
CA SER A 522 -13.41 19.45 -32.92
C SER A 522 -13.87 20.92 -32.85
N ALA A 523 -14.40 21.44 -33.97
CA ALA A 523 -14.97 22.78 -34.00
C ALA A 523 -16.21 22.94 -33.12
N ALA A 524 -17.02 21.91 -32.94
CA ALA A 524 -18.16 21.90 -32.01
C ALA A 524 -17.70 21.91 -30.57
N VAL A 525 -16.67 21.11 -30.22
CA VAL A 525 -16.05 21.07 -28.90
C VAL A 525 -15.49 22.48 -28.56
N ARG A 526 -14.73 23.11 -29.43
CA ARG A 526 -14.17 24.47 -29.24
C ARG A 526 -15.25 25.50 -28.94
N ARG A 527 -16.37 25.49 -29.67
CA ARG A 527 -17.53 26.40 -29.43
C ARG A 527 -18.12 26.16 -28.04
N ARG A 528 -18.30 24.89 -27.64
CA ARG A 528 -18.86 24.52 -26.33
C ARG A 528 -18.03 25.02 -25.15
N ILE A 529 -16.71 25.03 -25.29
CA ILE A 529 -15.79 25.54 -24.26
C ILE A 529 -15.52 27.05 -24.37
N GLY A 530 -16.17 27.74 -25.31
CA GLY A 530 -16.14 29.23 -25.43
C GLY A 530 -14.98 29.77 -26.27
N VAL A 531 -14.30 28.94 -27.07
CA VAL A 531 -13.23 29.38 -27.98
C VAL A 531 -13.85 29.89 -29.29
N ARG A 532 -13.56 31.15 -29.67
CA ARG A 532 -14.08 31.81 -30.87
C ARG A 532 -13.30 31.37 -32.13
N ALA A 533 -13.91 31.63 -33.29
CA ALA A 533 -13.22 31.43 -34.54
C ALA A 533 -12.00 32.35 -34.65
N GLY A 534 -10.84 31.79 -34.97
CA GLY A 534 -9.54 32.50 -35.05
C GLY A 534 -8.74 32.55 -33.75
N GLU A 535 -9.33 32.29 -32.61
CA GLU A 535 -8.56 32.15 -31.37
C GLU A 535 -7.79 30.82 -31.34
N LYS A 536 -6.63 30.79 -30.67
CA LYS A 536 -5.83 29.59 -30.42
C LYS A 536 -6.12 29.05 -29.01
N LEU A 537 -6.17 27.72 -28.88
CA LEU A 537 -6.47 27.04 -27.62
C LEU A 537 -5.24 26.30 -27.09
N CYS A 538 -4.76 26.69 -25.92
CA CYS A 538 -3.84 25.91 -25.11
C CYS A 538 -4.63 25.23 -23.99
N VAL A 539 -4.54 23.88 -23.90
CA VAL A 539 -5.12 23.10 -22.81
C VAL A 539 -4.02 22.75 -21.80
N VAL A 540 -4.26 23.06 -20.53
CA VAL A 540 -3.32 22.75 -19.44
C VAL A 540 -3.98 21.77 -18.48
N THR A 541 -3.33 20.65 -18.18
CA THR A 541 -3.85 19.67 -17.22
C THR A 541 -2.74 18.89 -16.52
N VAL A 542 -2.97 18.55 -15.24
CA VAL A 542 -2.06 17.77 -14.40
C VAL A 542 -2.60 16.37 -14.08
N GLY A 543 -3.67 15.95 -14.74
CA GLY A 543 -4.26 14.64 -14.52
C GLY A 543 -5.25 14.58 -13.37
N GLY A 544 -5.43 13.40 -12.78
CA GLY A 544 -6.43 13.10 -11.75
C GLY A 544 -5.90 13.09 -10.32
N SER A 545 -4.58 13.10 -10.11
CA SER A 545 -3.93 13.17 -8.80
C SER A 545 -3.92 14.62 -8.28
N GLY A 546 -3.89 14.82 -6.98
CA GLY A 546 -3.75 16.13 -6.35
C GLY A 546 -2.37 16.79 -6.53
N VAL A 547 -1.43 16.05 -7.12
CA VAL A 547 -0.03 16.46 -7.29
C VAL A 547 0.13 17.26 -8.58
N GLY A 548 0.09 18.57 -8.53
CA GLY A 548 0.25 19.38 -9.75
C GLY A 548 -0.16 20.84 -9.61
N GLU A 549 -0.64 21.25 -8.45
CA GLU A 549 -1.05 22.63 -8.20
C GLU A 549 0.10 23.62 -8.45
N SER A 550 1.32 23.27 -8.04
CA SER A 550 2.51 24.09 -8.26
C SER A 550 2.77 24.34 -9.74
N LEU A 551 2.64 23.32 -10.58
CA LEU A 551 2.79 23.47 -12.04
C LEU A 551 1.68 24.38 -12.61
N LEU A 552 0.42 24.19 -12.18
CA LEU A 552 -0.68 25.03 -12.63
C LEU A 552 -0.45 26.50 -12.29
N ARG A 553 -0.01 26.79 -11.05
CA ARG A 553 0.34 28.16 -10.63
C ARG A 553 1.49 28.74 -11.45
N LEU A 554 2.51 27.96 -11.71
CA LEU A 554 3.66 28.37 -12.50
C LEU A 554 3.26 28.64 -13.96
N VAL A 555 2.46 27.75 -14.58
CA VAL A 555 1.92 27.97 -15.93
C VAL A 555 1.06 29.26 -15.97
N LEU A 556 0.22 29.47 -14.97
CA LEU A 556 -0.61 30.68 -14.90
C LEU A 556 0.20 31.96 -14.79
N SER A 557 1.38 31.94 -14.16
CA SER A 557 2.27 33.10 -14.05
C SER A 557 2.86 33.52 -15.39
N VAL A 558 3.04 32.61 -16.35
CA VAL A 558 3.60 32.90 -17.68
C VAL A 558 2.52 33.22 -18.73
N VAL A 559 1.24 33.08 -18.41
CA VAL A 559 0.14 33.39 -19.33
C VAL A 559 0.20 34.81 -19.91
N PRO A 560 0.48 35.88 -19.14
CA PRO A 560 0.57 37.22 -19.71
C PRO A 560 1.60 37.37 -20.84
N GLU A 561 2.74 36.71 -20.70
CA GLU A 561 3.77 36.69 -21.71
C GLU A 561 3.38 35.84 -22.93
N ALA A 562 2.82 34.66 -22.72
CA ALA A 562 2.36 33.78 -23.78
C ALA A 562 1.28 34.48 -24.65
N VAL A 563 0.35 35.19 -24.04
CA VAL A 563 -0.69 35.96 -24.75
C VAL A 563 -0.08 37.14 -25.51
N ARG A 564 0.97 37.77 -25.00
CA ARG A 564 1.72 38.83 -25.70
C ARG A 564 2.44 38.28 -26.95
N LEU A 565 3.03 37.10 -26.84
CA LEU A 565 3.71 36.42 -27.96
C LEU A 565 2.75 35.90 -29.01
N VAL A 566 1.57 35.46 -28.58
CA VAL A 566 0.53 34.88 -29.47
C VAL A 566 -0.81 35.60 -29.22
N PRO A 567 -1.09 36.66 -29.97
CA PRO A 567 -2.38 37.36 -29.85
C PRO A 567 -3.54 36.40 -30.18
N GLY A 568 -4.58 36.44 -29.32
CA GLY A 568 -5.73 35.54 -29.45
C GLY A 568 -5.56 34.14 -28.81
N LEU A 569 -4.47 33.90 -28.09
CA LEU A 569 -4.28 32.65 -27.31
C LEU A 569 -5.21 32.63 -26.10
N ARG A 570 -5.92 31.55 -25.95
CA ARG A 570 -6.82 31.23 -24.82
C ARG A 570 -6.34 29.99 -24.10
N PHE A 571 -6.46 29.99 -22.80
CA PHE A 571 -6.10 28.87 -21.96
C PHE A 571 -7.35 28.22 -21.36
N LEU A 572 -7.42 26.90 -21.42
CA LEU A 572 -8.30 26.10 -20.61
C LEU A 572 -7.46 25.29 -19.64
N VAL A 573 -7.56 25.62 -18.38
CA VAL A 573 -6.88 24.91 -17.29
C VAL A 573 -7.85 23.93 -16.66
N VAL A 574 -7.49 22.64 -16.65
CA VAL A 574 -8.27 21.56 -16.05
C VAL A 574 -7.47 21.02 -14.86
N THR A 575 -7.97 21.30 -13.65
CA THR A 575 -7.24 21.00 -12.41
C THR A 575 -7.33 19.53 -11.98
N GLY A 576 -8.30 18.80 -12.52
CA GLY A 576 -8.66 17.48 -12.01
C GLY A 576 -9.61 17.54 -10.80
N PRO A 577 -10.08 16.39 -10.29
CA PRO A 577 -11.11 16.35 -9.25
C PRO A 577 -10.62 16.72 -7.85
N ARG A 578 -9.31 16.82 -7.64
CA ARG A 578 -8.71 16.97 -6.30
C ARG A 578 -8.11 18.34 -6.00
N ILE A 579 -7.85 19.16 -7.01
CA ILE A 579 -7.33 20.52 -6.86
C ILE A 579 -8.50 21.52 -6.98
N ASP A 580 -8.71 22.37 -5.97
CA ASP A 580 -9.75 23.38 -5.99
C ASP A 580 -9.47 24.46 -7.05
N PRO A 581 -10.32 24.58 -8.09
CA PRO A 581 -10.15 25.62 -9.11
C PRO A 581 -10.15 27.05 -8.57
N SER A 582 -10.83 27.29 -7.44
CA SER A 582 -10.93 28.62 -6.83
C SER A 582 -9.65 29.08 -6.13
N ALA A 583 -8.73 28.15 -5.83
CA ALA A 583 -7.44 28.45 -5.24
C ALA A 583 -6.40 29.00 -6.24
N LEU A 584 -6.70 28.95 -7.55
CA LEU A 584 -5.78 29.35 -8.62
C LEU A 584 -5.99 30.82 -9.06
N PRO A 585 -4.91 31.52 -9.49
CA PRO A 585 -4.98 32.89 -9.99
C PRO A 585 -5.89 33.00 -11.22
N VAL A 586 -6.66 34.10 -11.31
CA VAL A 586 -7.58 34.36 -12.42
C VAL A 586 -6.91 35.29 -13.45
N HIS A 587 -7.09 35.01 -14.74
CA HIS A 587 -6.63 35.88 -15.83
C HIS A 587 -7.68 35.92 -16.96
N PRO A 588 -7.89 37.05 -17.66
CA PRO A 588 -8.94 37.20 -18.70
C PRO A 588 -8.82 36.20 -19.88
N ALA A 589 -7.63 35.75 -20.19
CA ALA A 589 -7.38 34.75 -21.24
C ALA A 589 -7.52 33.31 -20.77
N VAL A 590 -7.82 33.05 -19.48
CA VAL A 590 -7.86 31.72 -18.86
C VAL A 590 -9.27 31.36 -18.44
N SER A 591 -9.70 30.17 -18.74
CA SER A 591 -10.86 29.50 -18.14
C SER A 591 -10.36 28.33 -17.28
N ILE A 592 -10.71 28.30 -15.99
CA ILE A 592 -10.32 27.25 -15.06
C ILE A 592 -11.53 26.36 -14.81
N ARG A 593 -11.34 25.04 -14.86
CA ARG A 593 -12.36 24.03 -14.57
C ARG A 593 -11.75 22.91 -13.72
N GLY A 594 -12.53 22.35 -12.82
CA GLY A 594 -12.13 21.17 -12.03
C GLY A 594 -12.08 19.92 -12.89
N PHE A 595 -13.17 19.23 -13.01
CA PHE A 595 -13.30 18.00 -13.82
C PHE A 595 -14.00 18.28 -15.16
N VAL A 596 -13.48 17.68 -16.23
CA VAL A 596 -14.07 17.71 -17.58
C VAL A 596 -14.25 16.27 -18.06
N PRO A 597 -15.48 15.72 -18.09
CA PRO A 597 -15.73 14.30 -18.40
C PRO A 597 -15.19 13.87 -19.76
N ASP A 598 -15.29 14.73 -20.76
CA ASP A 598 -14.85 14.50 -22.14
C ASP A 598 -13.50 15.18 -22.44
N LEU A 599 -12.60 15.23 -21.46
CA LEU A 599 -11.27 15.84 -21.62
C LEU A 599 -10.49 15.32 -22.84
N PRO A 600 -10.50 14.02 -23.21
CA PRO A 600 -9.82 13.56 -24.42
C PRO A 600 -10.29 14.26 -25.70
N GLN A 601 -11.58 14.52 -25.82
CA GLN A 601 -12.16 15.28 -26.96
C GLN A 601 -11.69 16.74 -26.98
N VAL A 602 -11.54 17.34 -25.79
CA VAL A 602 -11.02 18.69 -25.63
C VAL A 602 -9.55 18.78 -25.97
N LEU A 603 -8.75 17.79 -25.50
CA LEU A 603 -7.33 17.65 -25.85
C LEU A 603 -7.17 17.48 -27.37
N ALA A 604 -7.98 16.62 -28.00
CA ALA A 604 -7.96 16.45 -29.44
C ALA A 604 -8.36 17.72 -30.24
N ALA A 605 -9.10 18.65 -29.62
CA ALA A 605 -9.51 19.91 -30.23
C ALA A 605 -8.55 21.11 -29.93
N CYS A 606 -7.50 20.93 -29.14
CA CYS A 606 -6.55 22.00 -28.82
C CYS A 606 -5.60 22.31 -29.97
N ASP A 607 -4.95 23.48 -29.95
CA ASP A 607 -3.84 23.80 -30.85
C ASP A 607 -2.50 23.42 -30.22
N VAL A 608 -2.37 23.45 -28.89
CA VAL A 608 -1.23 22.99 -28.10
C VAL A 608 -1.69 22.59 -26.71
N ALA A 609 -0.98 21.69 -26.04
CA ALA A 609 -1.26 21.37 -24.65
C ALA A 609 0.01 21.51 -23.78
N VAL A 610 -0.19 21.77 -22.48
CA VAL A 610 0.85 21.68 -21.44
C VAL A 610 0.37 20.68 -20.40
N VAL A 611 1.13 19.60 -20.18
CA VAL A 611 0.72 18.50 -19.33
C VAL A 611 1.82 18.07 -18.36
N GLN A 612 1.47 17.41 -17.26
CA GLN A 612 2.43 16.98 -16.25
C GLN A 612 3.27 15.74 -16.68
N GLY A 613 2.91 15.05 -17.76
CA GLY A 613 3.66 13.87 -18.21
C GLY A 613 3.06 12.54 -17.79
N GLY A 614 1.80 12.49 -17.35
CA GLY A 614 1.07 11.22 -17.17
C GLY A 614 0.86 10.53 -18.51
N LEU A 615 1.10 9.20 -18.56
CA LEU A 615 1.11 8.42 -19.79
C LEU A 615 -0.16 8.59 -20.64
N THR A 616 -1.33 8.43 -20.02
CA THR A 616 -2.60 8.46 -20.75
C THR A 616 -2.80 9.77 -21.48
N THR A 617 -2.62 10.91 -20.79
CA THR A 617 -2.80 12.24 -21.43
C THR A 617 -1.80 12.48 -22.54
N CYS A 618 -0.55 12.07 -22.38
CA CYS A 618 0.49 12.18 -23.40
C CYS A 618 0.16 11.34 -24.64
N MET A 619 -0.31 10.11 -24.43
CA MET A 619 -0.67 9.22 -25.52
C MET A 619 -1.98 9.61 -26.22
N GLU A 620 -2.97 10.17 -25.52
CA GLU A 620 -4.16 10.77 -26.10
C GLU A 620 -3.81 11.94 -27.03
N LEU A 621 -2.88 12.82 -26.62
CA LEU A 621 -2.38 13.91 -27.46
C LEU A 621 -1.57 13.38 -28.67
N THR A 622 -0.80 12.32 -28.46
CA THR A 622 -0.04 11.65 -29.53
C THR A 622 -1.00 11.06 -30.57
N ALA A 623 -2.03 10.31 -30.13
CA ALA A 623 -3.04 9.73 -31.01
C ALA A 623 -3.84 10.80 -31.78
N ALA A 624 -4.17 11.91 -31.11
CA ALA A 624 -4.85 13.05 -31.71
C ALA A 624 -3.92 13.94 -32.59
N ARG A 625 -2.62 13.61 -32.64
CA ARG A 625 -1.59 14.37 -33.39
C ARG A 625 -1.57 15.86 -33.02
N ARG A 626 -1.64 16.13 -31.69
CA ARG A 626 -1.57 17.50 -31.16
C ARG A 626 -0.20 17.81 -30.59
N PRO A 627 0.38 19.00 -30.88
CA PRO A 627 1.62 19.43 -30.25
C PRO A 627 1.41 19.57 -28.74
N PHE A 628 2.35 19.14 -27.94
CA PHE A 628 2.30 19.32 -26.49
C PHE A 628 3.67 19.42 -25.84
N ILE A 629 3.69 20.09 -24.70
CA ILE A 629 4.83 20.22 -23.81
C ILE A 629 4.48 19.40 -22.57
N TYR A 630 5.38 18.51 -22.14
CA TYR A 630 5.19 17.76 -20.90
C TYR A 630 6.27 18.10 -19.89
N VAL A 631 5.84 18.30 -18.64
CA VAL A 631 6.68 18.70 -17.51
C VAL A 631 6.57 17.63 -16.45
N PRO A 632 7.43 16.59 -16.45
CA PRO A 632 7.35 15.50 -15.51
C PRO A 632 7.65 15.97 -14.09
N LEU A 633 7.03 15.28 -13.09
CA LEU A 633 7.37 15.46 -11.69
C LEU A 633 8.85 15.07 -11.46
N ARG A 634 9.53 15.82 -10.61
CA ARG A 634 10.82 15.41 -10.08
C ARG A 634 10.67 14.04 -9.42
N HIS A 635 11.66 13.24 -9.33
CA HIS A 635 11.69 11.93 -8.66
C HIS A 635 10.52 10.93 -8.98
N HIS A 636 9.78 11.19 -10.08
CA HIS A 636 8.76 10.28 -10.58
C HIS A 636 9.38 9.35 -11.64
N PHE A 637 9.89 8.19 -11.22
CA PHE A 637 10.63 7.29 -12.12
C PHE A 637 9.82 6.87 -13.36
N GLU A 638 8.52 6.60 -13.22
CA GLU A 638 7.66 6.23 -14.34
C GLU A 638 7.64 7.32 -15.41
N GLN A 639 7.40 8.60 -15.02
CA GLN A 639 7.35 9.71 -15.97
C GLN A 639 8.72 9.99 -16.61
N ASN A 640 9.79 9.90 -15.82
CA ASN A 640 11.13 10.24 -16.25
C ASN A 640 11.83 9.15 -17.07
N PHE A 641 11.45 7.88 -16.90
CA PHE A 641 12.03 6.76 -17.64
C PHE A 641 11.04 6.12 -18.59
N HIS A 642 9.92 5.56 -18.12
CA HIS A 642 8.99 4.77 -18.91
C HIS A 642 8.18 5.62 -19.89
N VAL A 643 7.54 6.69 -19.41
CA VAL A 643 6.75 7.60 -20.26
C VAL A 643 7.65 8.31 -21.25
N ARG A 644 8.79 8.85 -20.79
CA ARG A 644 9.76 9.52 -21.64
C ARG A 644 10.28 8.62 -22.76
N HIS A 645 10.66 7.38 -22.43
CA HIS A 645 11.10 6.38 -23.42
C HIS A 645 10.03 6.14 -24.50
N ARG A 646 8.76 6.01 -24.05
CA ARG A 646 7.63 5.81 -24.96
C ARG A 646 7.40 7.03 -25.86
N LEU A 647 7.40 8.24 -25.31
CA LEU A 647 7.25 9.48 -26.10
C LEU A 647 8.40 9.68 -27.11
N ASP A 648 9.64 9.39 -26.71
CA ASP A 648 10.79 9.42 -27.61
C ASP A 648 10.61 8.46 -28.79
N ARG A 649 10.12 7.23 -28.55
CA ARG A 649 9.81 6.26 -29.57
C ARG A 649 8.73 6.74 -30.55
N TYR A 650 7.68 7.41 -30.06
CA TYR A 650 6.64 7.98 -30.89
C TYR A 650 7.03 9.30 -31.56
N GLY A 651 8.15 9.88 -31.20
CA GLY A 651 8.58 11.21 -31.61
C GLY A 651 7.63 12.31 -31.14
N ALA A 652 6.99 12.10 -29.98
CA ALA A 652 5.86 12.87 -29.49
C ALA A 652 6.22 13.75 -28.29
N GLY A 653 5.60 14.93 -28.23
CA GLY A 653 5.76 15.87 -27.13
C GLY A 653 7.12 16.57 -27.11
N ARG A 654 7.17 17.67 -26.34
CA ARG A 654 8.40 18.37 -26.00
C ARG A 654 8.62 18.25 -24.50
N HIS A 655 9.70 17.65 -24.10
CA HIS A 655 10.11 17.63 -22.70
C HIS A 655 10.52 19.02 -22.22
N MET A 656 10.10 19.41 -21.01
CA MET A 656 10.58 20.62 -20.33
C MET A 656 10.75 20.29 -18.85
N SER A 657 11.87 20.72 -18.25
CA SER A 657 12.04 20.62 -16.80
C SER A 657 11.16 21.65 -16.07
N TYR A 658 10.79 21.36 -14.83
CA TYR A 658 9.98 22.28 -14.04
C TYR A 658 10.70 23.63 -13.83
N GLU A 659 12.00 23.60 -13.69
CA GLU A 659 12.86 24.77 -13.49
C GLU A 659 12.85 25.71 -14.71
N ASP A 660 12.69 25.15 -15.92
CA ASP A 660 12.69 25.91 -17.17
C ASP A 660 11.32 26.54 -17.51
N VAL A 661 10.25 26.18 -16.78
CA VAL A 661 8.88 26.62 -17.08
C VAL A 661 8.74 28.13 -16.98
N ALA A 662 9.27 28.74 -15.93
CA ALA A 662 9.12 30.18 -15.69
C ALA A 662 9.67 31.03 -16.85
N ASP A 663 10.83 30.68 -17.37
CA ASP A 663 11.57 31.47 -18.37
C ASP A 663 11.33 31.00 -19.82
N GLY A 664 10.97 29.71 -20.00
CA GLY A 664 10.94 29.10 -21.33
C GLY A 664 9.56 28.74 -21.87
N LEU A 665 8.56 28.55 -21.02
CA LEU A 665 7.27 27.98 -21.43
C LEU A 665 6.50 28.87 -22.42
N ALA A 666 6.49 30.18 -22.22
CA ALA A 666 5.77 31.11 -23.12
C ALA A 666 6.30 31.00 -24.56
N SER A 667 7.62 30.99 -24.73
CA SER A 667 8.27 30.83 -26.03
C SER A 667 8.02 29.42 -26.61
N ALA A 668 8.12 28.38 -25.79
CA ALA A 668 7.85 27.01 -26.20
C ALA A 668 6.41 26.82 -26.71
N ILE A 669 5.41 27.42 -26.05
CA ILE A 669 4.01 27.41 -26.53
C ILE A 669 3.90 28.08 -27.88
N ALA A 670 4.55 29.24 -28.08
CA ALA A 670 4.51 29.94 -29.37
C ALA A 670 5.16 29.13 -30.51
N GLU A 671 6.27 28.45 -30.24
CA GLU A 671 6.95 27.56 -31.19
C GLU A 671 6.11 26.34 -31.57
N GLU A 672 5.51 25.68 -30.55
CA GLU A 672 4.69 24.47 -30.78
C GLU A 672 3.39 24.77 -31.53
N LEU A 673 2.77 25.93 -31.38
CA LEU A 673 1.55 26.33 -32.07
C LEU A 673 1.65 26.35 -33.61
N GLY A 674 2.83 26.54 -34.15
CA GLY A 674 3.08 26.52 -35.60
C GLY A 674 3.59 25.19 -36.14
N ARG A 675 3.88 24.24 -35.26
CA ARG A 675 4.55 23.00 -35.61
C ARG A 675 3.60 21.99 -36.25
N ARG A 676 4.01 21.45 -37.40
CA ARG A 676 3.40 20.22 -37.94
C ARG A 676 4.05 19.02 -37.27
N VAL A 677 3.24 18.25 -36.51
CA VAL A 677 3.71 17.03 -35.84
C VAL A 677 3.69 15.83 -36.80
N SER A 678 4.68 14.97 -36.66
CA SER A 678 4.83 13.71 -37.43
C SER A 678 5.03 12.54 -36.47
N TYR A 679 4.12 12.41 -35.50
CA TYR A 679 4.14 11.31 -34.53
C TYR A 679 3.89 9.96 -35.22
N ARG A 680 4.49 8.90 -34.67
CA ARG A 680 4.09 7.53 -35.06
C ARG A 680 2.61 7.33 -34.75
N GLU A 681 1.99 6.47 -35.55
CA GLU A 681 0.59 6.12 -35.33
C GLU A 681 0.41 5.32 -34.04
N VAL A 682 -0.61 5.67 -33.27
CA VAL A 682 -1.04 4.93 -32.08
C VAL A 682 -2.16 3.99 -32.50
N GLU A 683 -2.04 2.73 -32.11
CA GLU A 683 -3.06 1.72 -32.40
C GLU A 683 -4.37 2.06 -31.70
N GLN A 684 -5.50 1.70 -32.34
CA GLN A 684 -6.83 1.97 -31.81
C GLN A 684 -7.57 0.68 -31.37
N ASP A 685 -6.99 -0.48 -31.62
CA ASP A 685 -7.58 -1.80 -31.32
C ASP A 685 -7.06 -2.43 -30.01
N GLY A 686 -6.26 -1.70 -29.24
CA GLY A 686 -5.64 -2.22 -28.02
C GLY A 686 -6.66 -2.73 -26.99
N ALA A 687 -7.80 -2.05 -26.84
CA ALA A 687 -8.87 -2.51 -25.96
C ALA A 687 -9.47 -3.86 -26.42
N ALA A 688 -9.68 -4.02 -27.70
CA ALA A 688 -10.22 -5.27 -28.26
C ALA A 688 -9.21 -6.42 -28.14
N ARG A 689 -7.91 -6.15 -28.34
CA ARG A 689 -6.85 -7.14 -28.14
C ARG A 689 -6.73 -7.55 -26.68
N ALA A 690 -6.73 -6.59 -25.74
CA ALA A 690 -6.75 -6.89 -24.33
C ALA A 690 -7.97 -7.71 -23.93
N ALA A 691 -9.17 -7.32 -24.40
CA ALA A 691 -10.41 -8.06 -24.13
C ALA A 691 -10.38 -9.49 -24.69
N ALA A 692 -9.80 -9.71 -25.87
CA ALA A 692 -9.63 -11.06 -26.43
C ALA A 692 -8.73 -11.94 -25.54
N LEU A 693 -7.61 -11.39 -25.02
CA LEU A 693 -6.73 -12.08 -24.07
C LEU A 693 -7.45 -12.43 -22.76
N LEU A 694 -8.34 -11.55 -22.27
CA LEU A 694 -9.11 -11.79 -21.05
C LEU A 694 -10.23 -12.82 -21.25
N ALA A 695 -10.89 -12.80 -22.42
CA ALA A 695 -11.96 -13.74 -22.74
C ALA A 695 -11.49 -15.20 -22.76
N GLU A 696 -10.21 -15.46 -23.08
CA GLU A 696 -9.62 -16.81 -23.02
C GLU A 696 -9.56 -17.38 -21.58
N LEU A 697 -9.77 -16.57 -20.56
CA LEU A 697 -9.73 -16.96 -19.15
C LEU A 697 -11.12 -17.29 -18.58
N LEU A 698 -12.20 -17.01 -19.31
CA LEU A 698 -13.59 -17.28 -18.97
C LEU A 698 -14.03 -18.63 -19.52
#